data_86f6c25abbc1f844f794364302c1daea
#
_entry.id   86f6c25abbc1f844f794364302c1daea
#
_cell.length_a   1.000
_cell.length_b   1.000
_cell.length_c   1.000
_cell.angle_alpha   90.00
_cell.angle_beta   90.00
_cell.angle_gamma   90.00
#
_symmetry.space_group_name_H-M   'P 1'
#
loop_
_entity.id
_entity.type
_entity.pdbx_description
1 polymer ?
#
loop_
_entity_poly.entity_id
_entity_poly.type
_entity_poly.pdbx_seq_one_letter_code
_entity_poly.pdbx_strand_id
1 'polypeptide(L)'
;MKLVIVESPAKCKKIAEFLGAGYQVLATMGHIRKLEEDLDALGIESDFALRYTFIQEKAKTMSTIVSAAKHASTIYLCADDDREGEAIAYSVACLLKKDPSSFPRAVFHEITEKAIKAAIANPRRIDMNKVYAQQARSVLDMMIGFTISPLLWKFVARGLSAGRCQTPALRLVYEREQAIESHVSVSSWGLTMDLGEYGGVMEDDLSDEESVRNYLENIHQSVEATVYSVKESAWSASAPKPLITSTLQQEVSAAYSLNPKTTMQIAQKLYEAGHITYMRTDSAVISEEAVAEAHAWVEKMYGKAYIGSVKGVKVKEGNAQEAHEAIRPTHMELKEIVGTAEERKVYAFIWKRSIQSTMSPATGVKRVVKYHLDADPDAFSWVSSKSTTLFPGWQVLGKQVSLDSEDEEQEDAIDSLREGQKVKWKSITSAPKQTLPSPRFTQATLVRQLEQCGIGRPSTFASLIDVLLHKNYVEVYDSPGVKQTDDILTVTPSSWPPTVIRRERKVGVDKQKLKPTALGKSVLDLCLKEFSALFDYSFTSSMEERLDLVAKGEDSWKKVCCDIWASYKDKYLLLQSADSKPSKSEKVCELGEGYKAVLSKGKPLLVVGGVFTALPEGTKIQELTLEEAKGVVAAAAVAAAGARLGSYDGADILKKKGPYGEYVQWKEVRVPFLEGETIDKTVERLEKKGTAKKVGEFVFAVGQYGPYMYKTDVKKKIFVSIPADIDVSKLSAAAAKDLYTKGCAAKKLKRRTP
;
A
#
# COMPACT_ATOMS: atom_id res chain seq x y z
N MET A 1 -41.08 -20.43 -8.11
CA MET A 1 -40.15 -19.38 -7.59
C MET A 1 -38.84 -19.50 -8.36
N LYS A 2 -38.27 -18.40 -8.83
CA LYS A 2 -36.97 -18.36 -9.52
C LYS A 2 -35.87 -18.10 -8.46
N LEU A 3 -34.75 -18.80 -8.58
CA LEU A 3 -33.58 -18.62 -7.68
C LEU A 3 -32.50 -17.79 -8.38
N VAL A 4 -32.02 -16.78 -7.72
CA VAL A 4 -30.89 -15.94 -8.18
C VAL A 4 -29.73 -16.15 -7.23
N ILE A 5 -28.57 -16.54 -7.74
CA ILE A 5 -27.36 -16.80 -6.95
C ILE A 5 -26.33 -15.74 -7.29
N VAL A 6 -25.94 -14.96 -6.27
CA VAL A 6 -24.92 -13.92 -6.34
C VAL A 6 -23.70 -14.34 -5.51
N GLU A 7 -22.60 -13.59 -5.57
CA GLU A 7 -21.41 -13.92 -4.81
C GLU A 7 -21.38 -13.31 -3.39
N SER A 8 -21.98 -12.12 -3.20
CA SER A 8 -21.93 -11.35 -1.96
C SER A 8 -23.31 -11.18 -1.34
N PRO A 9 -23.46 -11.35 0.01
CA PRO A 9 -24.73 -11.14 0.70
C PRO A 9 -25.21 -9.68 0.65
N ALA A 10 -24.29 -8.71 0.52
CA ALA A 10 -24.64 -7.30 0.45
C ALA A 10 -25.50 -6.98 -0.79
N LYS A 11 -25.33 -7.72 -1.89
CA LYS A 11 -26.12 -7.58 -3.11
C LYS A 11 -27.55 -8.15 -2.99
N CYS A 12 -27.75 -9.12 -2.09
CA CYS A 12 -29.01 -9.90 -2.04
C CYS A 12 -30.23 -9.02 -1.82
N LYS A 13 -30.18 -8.10 -0.85
CA LYS A 13 -31.35 -7.27 -0.48
C LYS A 13 -31.79 -6.41 -1.65
N LYS A 14 -30.85 -5.67 -2.24
CA LYS A 14 -31.14 -4.71 -3.31
C LYS A 14 -31.62 -5.40 -4.59
N ILE A 15 -30.99 -6.51 -4.96
CA ILE A 15 -31.40 -7.30 -6.11
C ILE A 15 -32.79 -7.91 -5.89
N ALA A 16 -33.10 -8.39 -4.68
CA ALA A 16 -34.42 -8.91 -4.35
C ALA A 16 -35.51 -7.82 -4.42
N GLU A 17 -35.21 -6.61 -3.95
CA GLU A 17 -36.11 -5.44 -4.07
C GLU A 17 -36.42 -5.11 -5.54
N PHE A 18 -35.40 -5.11 -6.42
CA PHE A 18 -35.58 -4.80 -7.84
C PHE A 18 -36.35 -5.88 -8.62
N LEU A 19 -36.17 -7.16 -8.26
CA LEU A 19 -36.80 -8.27 -8.93
C LEU A 19 -38.22 -8.54 -8.41
N GLY A 20 -38.53 -8.17 -7.17
CA GLY A 20 -39.86 -8.32 -6.56
C GLY A 20 -40.26 -9.76 -6.24
N ALA A 21 -41.56 -9.96 -6.01
CA ALA A 21 -42.15 -11.24 -5.66
C ALA A 21 -41.92 -12.29 -6.77
N GLY A 22 -41.61 -13.52 -6.39
CA GLY A 22 -41.32 -14.62 -7.31
C GLY A 22 -39.86 -14.96 -7.51
N TYR A 23 -38.95 -14.14 -6.96
CA TYR A 23 -37.52 -14.39 -6.93
C TYR A 23 -37.00 -14.58 -5.51
N GLN A 24 -36.10 -15.55 -5.33
CA GLN A 24 -35.31 -15.73 -4.11
C GLN A 24 -33.84 -15.44 -4.46
N VAL A 25 -33.19 -14.58 -3.70
CA VAL A 25 -31.79 -14.24 -3.92
C VAL A 25 -30.93 -14.80 -2.80
N LEU A 26 -29.90 -15.58 -3.15
CA LEU A 26 -28.95 -16.20 -2.21
C LEU A 26 -27.53 -15.87 -2.63
N ALA A 27 -26.61 -15.83 -1.66
CA ALA A 27 -25.19 -15.56 -1.90
C ALA A 27 -24.32 -16.80 -1.63
N THR A 28 -23.28 -17.00 -2.46
CA THR A 28 -22.25 -18.03 -2.25
C THR A 28 -21.21 -17.64 -1.20
N MET A 29 -21.15 -16.38 -0.83
CA MET A 29 -20.08 -15.80 0.01
C MET A 29 -18.69 -15.92 -0.63
N GLY A 30 -18.57 -15.74 -1.95
CA GLY A 30 -17.37 -15.97 -2.76
C GLY A 30 -17.23 -17.44 -3.20
N HIS A 31 -16.00 -17.88 -3.49
CA HIS A 31 -15.75 -19.25 -3.94
C HIS A 31 -16.24 -20.28 -2.93
N ILE A 32 -16.89 -21.34 -3.41
CA ILE A 32 -17.37 -22.50 -2.64
C ILE A 32 -16.53 -23.74 -2.87
N ARG A 33 -15.65 -23.72 -3.89
CA ARG A 33 -14.75 -24.80 -4.29
C ARG A 33 -13.35 -24.26 -4.47
N LYS A 34 -12.32 -25.05 -4.09
CA LYS A 34 -10.90 -24.73 -4.29
C LYS A 34 -10.13 -25.96 -4.76
N LEU A 35 -8.98 -25.76 -5.37
CA LEU A 35 -8.01 -26.85 -5.58
C LEU A 35 -7.58 -27.39 -4.22
N GLU A 36 -7.34 -28.70 -4.14
CA GLU A 36 -6.71 -29.30 -2.95
C GLU A 36 -5.31 -28.73 -2.75
N GLU A 37 -4.93 -28.51 -1.50
CA GLU A 37 -3.66 -27.84 -1.14
C GLU A 37 -2.48 -28.83 -1.19
N ASP A 38 -2.27 -29.43 -2.36
CA ASP A 38 -1.22 -30.37 -2.64
C ASP A 38 -0.76 -30.24 -4.09
N LEU A 39 0.55 -30.35 -4.35
CA LEU A 39 1.09 -30.28 -5.71
C LEU A 39 0.55 -31.41 -6.61
N ASP A 40 0.36 -32.60 -6.04
CA ASP A 40 -0.21 -33.74 -6.76
C ASP A 40 -1.65 -33.50 -7.20
N ALA A 41 -2.38 -32.58 -6.54
CA ALA A 41 -3.75 -32.20 -6.93
C ALA A 41 -3.81 -31.48 -8.28
N LEU A 42 -2.69 -30.99 -8.77
CA LEU A 42 -2.59 -30.38 -10.10
C LEU A 42 -2.56 -31.44 -11.22
N GLY A 43 -2.25 -32.69 -10.92
CA GLY A 43 -2.15 -33.77 -11.90
C GLY A 43 -1.19 -33.45 -13.05
N ILE A 44 -0.03 -32.82 -12.76
CA ILE A 44 0.91 -32.33 -13.77
C ILE A 44 1.32 -33.43 -14.75
N GLU A 45 1.61 -34.64 -14.23
CA GLU A 45 2.00 -35.82 -15.03
C GLU A 45 0.77 -36.55 -15.63
N SER A 46 -0.45 -36.11 -15.32
CA SER A 46 -1.72 -36.68 -15.78
C SER A 46 -2.53 -35.67 -16.58
N ASP A 47 -1.88 -34.91 -17.45
CA ASP A 47 -2.49 -33.89 -18.32
C ASP A 47 -3.35 -32.87 -17.54
N PHE A 48 -2.88 -32.44 -16.38
CA PHE A 48 -3.59 -31.53 -15.47
C PHE A 48 -4.99 -32.02 -15.09
N ALA A 49 -5.08 -33.28 -14.65
CA ALA A 49 -6.29 -33.85 -14.03
C ALA A 49 -6.51 -33.25 -12.63
N LEU A 50 -7.08 -32.07 -12.55
CA LEU A 50 -7.18 -31.27 -11.34
C LEU A 50 -8.11 -31.90 -10.30
N ARG A 51 -7.68 -31.95 -9.02
CA ARG A 51 -8.52 -32.32 -7.90
C ARG A 51 -9.03 -31.10 -7.15
N TYR A 52 -10.33 -31.01 -7.01
CA TYR A 52 -11.04 -29.93 -6.32
C TYR A 52 -11.77 -30.44 -5.10
N THR A 53 -11.79 -29.64 -4.05
CA THR A 53 -12.60 -29.87 -2.85
C THR A 53 -13.56 -28.71 -2.59
N PHE A 54 -14.68 -29.00 -1.94
CA PHE A 54 -15.60 -27.98 -1.46
C PHE A 54 -15.10 -27.40 -0.12
N ILE A 55 -15.26 -26.09 0.05
CA ILE A 55 -14.80 -25.37 1.22
C ILE A 55 -15.71 -25.70 2.42
N GLN A 56 -15.19 -26.41 3.41
CA GLN A 56 -15.95 -26.96 4.54
C GLN A 56 -16.65 -25.84 5.38
N GLU A 57 -15.98 -24.71 5.57
CA GLU A 57 -16.52 -23.55 6.30
C GLU A 57 -17.79 -23.00 5.67
N LYS A 58 -18.05 -23.32 4.40
CA LYS A 58 -19.23 -22.90 3.63
C LYS A 58 -20.31 -23.97 3.49
N ALA A 59 -20.18 -25.08 4.20
CA ALA A 59 -21.13 -26.20 4.13
C ALA A 59 -22.59 -25.76 4.34
N LYS A 60 -22.85 -24.87 5.31
CA LYS A 60 -24.18 -24.32 5.58
C LYS A 60 -24.72 -23.51 4.38
N THR A 61 -23.91 -22.64 3.79
CA THR A 61 -24.28 -21.87 2.59
C THR A 61 -24.60 -22.77 1.43
N MET A 62 -23.75 -23.77 1.16
CA MET A 62 -23.96 -24.75 0.10
C MET A 62 -25.25 -25.55 0.31
N SER A 63 -25.52 -26.02 1.55
CA SER A 63 -26.75 -26.73 1.88
C SER A 63 -28.00 -25.88 1.63
N THR A 64 -27.95 -24.58 2.00
CA THR A 64 -29.04 -23.63 1.73
C THR A 64 -29.30 -23.46 0.22
N ILE A 65 -28.23 -23.32 -0.58
CA ILE A 65 -28.33 -23.19 -2.05
C ILE A 65 -28.93 -24.47 -2.64
N VAL A 66 -28.43 -25.65 -2.25
CA VAL A 66 -28.94 -26.95 -2.75
C VAL A 66 -30.41 -27.14 -2.40
N SER A 67 -30.81 -26.77 -1.17
CA SER A 67 -32.21 -26.86 -0.74
C SER A 67 -33.10 -25.94 -1.53
N ALA A 68 -32.73 -24.67 -1.74
CA ALA A 68 -33.51 -23.71 -2.55
C ALA A 68 -33.59 -24.14 -4.03
N ALA A 69 -32.51 -24.67 -4.59
CA ALA A 69 -32.39 -25.12 -5.95
C ALA A 69 -33.39 -26.28 -6.30
N LYS A 70 -33.76 -27.12 -5.32
CA LYS A 70 -34.73 -28.20 -5.49
C LYS A 70 -36.15 -27.71 -5.79
N HIS A 71 -36.50 -26.52 -5.29
CA HIS A 71 -37.82 -25.90 -5.43
C HIS A 71 -37.88 -24.78 -6.46
N ALA A 72 -36.75 -24.45 -7.08
CA ALA A 72 -36.67 -23.39 -8.07
C ALA A 72 -37.05 -23.88 -9.46
N SER A 73 -37.90 -23.12 -10.14
CA SER A 73 -38.28 -23.36 -11.56
C SER A 73 -37.14 -23.01 -12.52
N THR A 74 -36.33 -22.01 -12.16
CA THR A 74 -35.15 -21.54 -12.91
C THR A 74 -34.13 -21.04 -11.93
N ILE A 75 -32.86 -21.30 -12.21
CA ILE A 75 -31.71 -20.83 -11.37
C ILE A 75 -30.85 -19.92 -12.21
N TYR A 76 -30.80 -18.63 -11.85
CA TYR A 76 -29.97 -17.64 -12.49
C TYR A 76 -28.65 -17.51 -11.71
N LEU A 77 -27.53 -17.50 -12.42
CA LEU A 77 -26.20 -17.25 -11.84
C LEU A 77 -25.79 -15.79 -12.12
N CYS A 78 -25.70 -15.01 -11.07
CA CYS A 78 -25.54 -13.54 -11.13
C CYS A 78 -24.28 -13.06 -10.37
N ALA A 79 -23.19 -13.80 -10.48
CA ALA A 79 -21.88 -13.34 -10.00
C ALA A 79 -21.35 -12.19 -10.88
N ASP A 80 -20.32 -11.47 -10.42
CA ASP A 80 -19.72 -10.34 -11.14
C ASP A 80 -19.18 -10.76 -12.52
N ASP A 81 -19.03 -9.81 -13.44
CA ASP A 81 -18.54 -10.07 -14.78
C ASP A 81 -17.01 -10.04 -14.84
N ASP A 82 -16.39 -10.92 -14.10
CA ASP A 82 -14.97 -11.18 -14.20
C ASP A 82 -14.69 -12.69 -14.18
N ARG A 83 -13.42 -13.09 -14.33
CA ARG A 83 -13.02 -14.51 -14.33
C ARG A 83 -13.35 -15.21 -13.01
N GLU A 84 -13.29 -14.48 -11.89
CA GLU A 84 -13.60 -15.02 -10.56
C GLU A 84 -15.12 -15.29 -10.46
N GLY A 85 -15.95 -14.37 -10.94
CA GLY A 85 -17.41 -14.56 -10.99
C GLY A 85 -17.84 -15.72 -11.89
N GLU A 86 -17.18 -15.92 -13.04
CA GLU A 86 -17.42 -17.08 -13.89
C GLU A 86 -17.05 -18.41 -13.21
N ALA A 87 -15.90 -18.43 -12.49
CA ALA A 87 -15.49 -19.60 -11.74
C ALA A 87 -16.41 -19.90 -10.54
N ILE A 88 -16.97 -18.85 -9.90
CA ILE A 88 -18.00 -19.02 -8.86
C ILE A 88 -19.28 -19.59 -9.46
N ALA A 89 -19.75 -19.06 -10.59
CA ALA A 89 -20.91 -19.56 -11.30
C ALA A 89 -20.73 -21.04 -11.71
N TYR A 90 -19.59 -21.38 -12.27
CA TYR A 90 -19.23 -22.76 -12.60
C TYR A 90 -19.18 -23.67 -11.36
N SER A 91 -18.67 -23.18 -10.24
CA SER A 91 -18.62 -23.93 -8.98
C SER A 91 -20.01 -24.25 -8.44
N VAL A 92 -21.02 -23.38 -8.67
CA VAL A 92 -22.42 -23.64 -8.33
C VAL A 92 -22.99 -24.73 -9.22
N ALA A 93 -22.69 -24.72 -10.52
CA ALA A 93 -23.09 -25.81 -11.43
C ALA A 93 -22.53 -27.16 -10.98
N CYS A 94 -21.26 -27.22 -10.57
CA CYS A 94 -20.64 -28.42 -10.00
C CYS A 94 -21.31 -28.86 -8.68
N LEU A 95 -21.64 -27.92 -7.78
CA LEU A 95 -22.36 -28.20 -6.52
C LEU A 95 -23.71 -28.85 -6.77
N LEU A 96 -24.44 -28.35 -7.77
CA LEU A 96 -25.77 -28.83 -8.14
C LEU A 96 -25.72 -30.09 -9.04
N LYS A 97 -24.52 -30.52 -9.44
CA LYS A 97 -24.30 -31.67 -10.36
C LYS A 97 -25.11 -31.57 -11.65
N LYS A 98 -25.14 -30.39 -12.25
CA LYS A 98 -25.85 -30.12 -13.51
C LYS A 98 -24.88 -29.57 -14.55
N ASP A 99 -25.21 -29.73 -15.81
CA ASP A 99 -24.46 -29.17 -16.94
C ASP A 99 -24.37 -27.64 -16.78
N PRO A 100 -23.16 -27.03 -16.80
CA PRO A 100 -22.98 -25.59 -16.75
C PRO A 100 -23.77 -24.83 -17.82
N SER A 101 -23.95 -25.41 -19.02
CA SER A 101 -24.71 -24.81 -20.12
C SER A 101 -26.22 -24.68 -19.84
N SER A 102 -26.72 -25.43 -18.83
CA SER A 102 -28.16 -25.40 -18.46
C SER A 102 -28.53 -24.19 -17.59
N PHE A 103 -27.57 -23.42 -17.12
CA PHE A 103 -27.85 -22.28 -16.27
C PHE A 103 -27.85 -20.95 -17.04
N PRO A 104 -28.91 -20.14 -16.94
CA PRO A 104 -28.87 -18.76 -17.39
C PRO A 104 -27.90 -17.95 -16.52
N ARG A 105 -26.88 -17.35 -17.13
CA ARG A 105 -25.89 -16.47 -16.56
C ARG A 105 -26.31 -15.03 -16.82
N ALA A 106 -26.82 -14.34 -15.80
CA ALA A 106 -27.16 -12.92 -15.90
C ALA A 106 -25.96 -12.06 -15.46
N VAL A 107 -25.55 -11.15 -16.32
CA VAL A 107 -24.34 -10.31 -16.15
C VAL A 107 -24.76 -8.85 -16.13
N PHE A 108 -24.19 -8.10 -15.18
CA PHE A 108 -24.43 -6.67 -15.04
C PHE A 108 -23.16 -5.97 -14.49
N HIS A 109 -22.92 -4.74 -14.94
CA HIS A 109 -21.80 -3.93 -14.54
C HIS A 109 -22.14 -2.90 -13.47
N GLU A 110 -23.43 -2.75 -13.15
CA GLU A 110 -23.95 -1.86 -12.11
C GLU A 110 -25.18 -2.48 -11.45
N ILE A 111 -25.41 -2.13 -10.18
CA ILE A 111 -26.56 -2.65 -9.42
C ILE A 111 -27.67 -1.60 -9.43
N THR A 112 -28.29 -1.44 -10.59
CA THR A 112 -29.49 -0.62 -10.83
C THR A 112 -30.66 -1.50 -11.22
N GLU A 113 -31.89 -1.01 -11.01
CA GLU A 113 -33.11 -1.75 -11.38
C GLU A 113 -33.13 -2.08 -12.87
N LYS A 114 -32.76 -1.10 -13.72
CA LYS A 114 -32.68 -1.24 -15.18
C LYS A 114 -31.70 -2.34 -15.58
N ALA A 115 -30.46 -2.29 -15.06
CA ALA A 115 -29.41 -3.23 -15.41
C ALA A 115 -29.73 -4.66 -14.94
N ILE A 116 -30.27 -4.82 -13.73
CA ILE A 116 -30.62 -6.14 -13.17
C ILE A 116 -31.79 -6.77 -13.98
N LYS A 117 -32.83 -6.01 -14.25
CA LYS A 117 -33.96 -6.53 -15.05
C LYS A 117 -33.57 -6.89 -16.48
N ALA A 118 -32.71 -6.06 -17.09
CA ALA A 118 -32.19 -6.34 -18.43
C ALA A 118 -31.33 -7.62 -18.46
N ALA A 119 -30.45 -7.81 -17.45
CA ALA A 119 -29.61 -9.00 -17.34
C ALA A 119 -30.44 -10.30 -17.13
N ILE A 120 -31.48 -10.23 -16.31
CA ILE A 120 -32.40 -11.38 -16.10
C ILE A 120 -33.22 -11.68 -17.35
N ALA A 121 -33.60 -10.67 -18.13
CA ALA A 121 -34.35 -10.85 -19.37
C ALA A 121 -33.50 -11.43 -20.51
N ASN A 122 -32.19 -11.10 -20.53
CA ASN A 122 -31.25 -11.47 -21.59
C ASN A 122 -30.03 -12.21 -21.03
N PRO A 123 -30.21 -13.37 -20.40
CA PRO A 123 -29.08 -14.12 -19.83
C PRO A 123 -28.27 -14.77 -20.94
N ARG A 124 -26.94 -14.86 -20.73
CA ARG A 124 -26.02 -15.66 -21.54
C ARG A 124 -25.81 -17.05 -20.93
N ARG A 125 -24.89 -17.82 -21.47
CA ARG A 125 -24.36 -19.04 -20.85
C ARG A 125 -23.10 -18.69 -20.05
N ILE A 126 -22.68 -19.62 -19.16
CA ILE A 126 -21.37 -19.54 -18.51
C ILE A 126 -20.29 -19.55 -19.59
N ASP A 127 -19.38 -18.60 -19.52
CA ASP A 127 -18.21 -18.52 -20.40
C ASP A 127 -17.12 -19.45 -19.90
N MET A 128 -17.02 -20.63 -20.53
CA MET A 128 -16.04 -21.63 -20.14
C MET A 128 -14.60 -21.20 -20.40
N ASN A 129 -14.34 -20.29 -21.34
CA ASN A 129 -13.00 -19.78 -21.58
C ASN A 129 -12.54 -18.89 -20.40
N LYS A 130 -13.42 -18.05 -19.87
CA LYS A 130 -13.15 -17.28 -18.64
C LYS A 130 -12.95 -18.22 -17.44
N VAL A 131 -13.72 -19.30 -17.32
CA VAL A 131 -13.50 -20.34 -16.29
C VAL A 131 -12.12 -20.98 -16.43
N TYR A 132 -11.74 -21.36 -17.66
CA TYR A 132 -10.43 -21.96 -17.92
C TYR A 132 -9.25 -21.00 -17.65
N ALA A 133 -9.42 -19.70 -17.95
CA ALA A 133 -8.43 -18.70 -17.64
C ALA A 133 -8.21 -18.54 -16.12
N GLN A 134 -9.31 -18.52 -15.34
CA GLN A 134 -9.23 -18.47 -13.88
C GLN A 134 -8.63 -19.77 -13.34
N GLN A 135 -9.00 -20.93 -13.88
CA GLN A 135 -8.44 -22.23 -13.52
C GLN A 135 -6.93 -22.27 -13.79
N ALA A 136 -6.48 -21.88 -14.99
CA ALA A 136 -5.06 -21.79 -15.33
C ALA A 136 -4.30 -20.90 -14.35
N ARG A 137 -4.85 -19.73 -14.02
CA ARG A 137 -4.26 -18.83 -13.03
C ARG A 137 -4.09 -19.51 -11.68
N SER A 138 -5.13 -20.18 -11.18
CA SER A 138 -5.07 -20.89 -9.91
C SER A 138 -4.04 -22.02 -9.92
N VAL A 139 -3.95 -22.75 -11.04
CA VAL A 139 -2.92 -23.80 -11.25
C VAL A 139 -1.52 -23.21 -11.22
N LEU A 140 -1.27 -22.12 -11.96
CA LEU A 140 0.03 -21.48 -12.02
C LEU A 140 0.47 -20.89 -10.67
N ASP A 141 -0.45 -20.24 -9.95
CA ASP A 141 -0.18 -19.70 -8.62
C ASP A 141 0.16 -20.82 -7.63
N MET A 142 -0.56 -21.93 -7.67
CA MET A 142 -0.29 -23.10 -6.84
C MET A 142 1.01 -23.81 -7.26
N MET A 143 1.22 -24.06 -8.55
CA MET A 143 2.40 -24.74 -9.09
C MET A 143 3.69 -24.02 -8.69
N ILE A 144 3.76 -22.70 -8.92
CA ILE A 144 4.93 -21.89 -8.53
C ILE A 144 5.05 -21.78 -7.02
N GLY A 145 3.93 -21.58 -6.31
CA GLY A 145 3.91 -21.48 -4.85
C GLY A 145 4.39 -22.75 -4.17
N PHE A 146 3.92 -23.93 -4.58
CA PHE A 146 4.26 -25.23 -3.97
C PHE A 146 5.62 -25.77 -4.39
N THR A 147 6.20 -25.31 -5.50
CA THR A 147 7.55 -25.68 -5.90
C THR A 147 8.61 -24.77 -5.32
N ILE A 148 8.42 -23.45 -5.40
CA ILE A 148 9.46 -22.50 -5.01
C ILE A 148 9.46 -22.20 -3.50
N SER A 149 8.27 -22.17 -2.85
CA SER A 149 8.21 -21.87 -1.41
C SER A 149 8.91 -22.92 -0.54
N PRO A 150 8.80 -24.24 -0.79
CA PRO A 150 9.59 -25.24 -0.08
C PRO A 150 11.10 -25.09 -0.25
N LEU A 151 11.57 -24.62 -1.41
CA LEU A 151 12.99 -24.32 -1.63
C LEU A 151 13.43 -23.12 -0.78
N LEU A 152 12.58 -22.09 -0.64
CA LEU A 152 12.84 -21.00 0.30
C LEU A 152 12.91 -21.52 1.75
N TRP A 153 12.09 -22.49 2.13
CA TRP A 153 12.14 -23.10 3.47
C TRP A 153 13.42 -23.90 3.69
N LYS A 154 13.90 -24.52 2.63
CA LYS A 154 15.11 -25.33 2.63
C LYS A 154 16.38 -24.49 2.71
N PHE A 155 16.44 -23.38 1.96
CA PHE A 155 17.66 -22.61 1.76
C PHE A 155 17.71 -21.29 2.53
N VAL A 156 16.55 -20.72 2.91
CA VAL A 156 16.46 -19.41 3.60
C VAL A 156 15.83 -19.57 4.99
N ALA A 157 14.50 -19.68 5.08
CA ALA A 157 13.81 -19.86 6.36
C ALA A 157 12.39 -20.43 6.17
N ARG A 158 11.87 -21.12 7.18
CA ARG A 158 10.50 -21.67 7.15
C ARG A 158 9.43 -20.56 7.10
N GLY A 159 8.31 -20.83 6.42
CA GLY A 159 7.15 -19.95 6.33
C GLY A 159 7.24 -18.87 5.25
N LEU A 160 8.33 -18.85 4.49
CA LEU A 160 8.50 -17.96 3.34
C LEU A 160 7.70 -18.46 2.14
N SER A 161 7.36 -17.56 1.23
CA SER A 161 6.67 -17.88 -0.01
C SER A 161 7.18 -17.05 -1.18
N ALA A 162 7.17 -17.64 -2.36
CA ALA A 162 7.34 -16.94 -3.62
C ALA A 162 6.08 -17.12 -4.47
N GLY A 163 5.86 -16.21 -5.40
CA GLY A 163 4.73 -16.26 -6.31
C GLY A 163 5.00 -15.44 -7.56
N ARG A 164 4.34 -15.80 -8.66
CA ARG A 164 4.57 -15.24 -10.00
C ARG A 164 4.41 -13.72 -10.12
N CYS A 165 3.55 -13.10 -9.32
CA CYS A 165 3.40 -11.64 -9.26
C CYS A 165 4.04 -11.05 -8.00
N GLN A 166 4.02 -11.79 -6.88
CA GLN A 166 4.57 -11.34 -5.59
C GLN A 166 6.08 -11.10 -5.67
N THR A 167 6.83 -12.02 -6.26
CA THR A 167 8.29 -11.92 -6.33
C THR A 167 8.76 -10.81 -7.28
N PRO A 168 8.20 -10.62 -8.49
CA PRO A 168 8.49 -9.44 -9.31
C PRO A 168 8.08 -8.12 -8.66
N ALA A 169 6.97 -8.08 -7.90
CA ALA A 169 6.59 -6.88 -7.15
C ALA A 169 7.62 -6.52 -6.06
N LEU A 170 8.15 -7.52 -5.35
CA LEU A 170 9.26 -7.34 -4.41
C LEU A 170 10.53 -6.84 -5.11
N ARG A 171 10.83 -7.39 -6.29
CA ARG A 171 11.97 -7.01 -7.12
C ARG A 171 11.93 -5.52 -7.49
N LEU A 172 10.77 -4.98 -7.88
CA LEU A 172 10.60 -3.54 -8.16
C LEU A 172 11.01 -2.66 -6.96
N VAL A 173 10.57 -3.02 -5.77
CA VAL A 173 10.90 -2.28 -4.54
C VAL A 173 12.40 -2.39 -4.23
N TYR A 174 12.98 -3.55 -4.43
CA TYR A 174 14.39 -3.80 -4.18
C TYR A 174 15.30 -3.06 -5.18
N GLU A 175 15.01 -3.14 -6.48
CA GLU A 175 15.78 -2.44 -7.52
C GLU A 175 15.72 -0.92 -7.34
N ARG A 176 14.57 -0.39 -6.88
CA ARG A 176 14.44 1.01 -6.50
C ARG A 176 15.37 1.39 -5.34
N GLU A 177 15.44 0.55 -4.31
CA GLU A 177 16.36 0.79 -3.18
C GLU A 177 17.81 0.73 -3.62
N GLN A 178 18.20 -0.23 -4.47
CA GLN A 178 19.55 -0.30 -5.03
C GLN A 178 19.89 0.94 -5.86
N ALA A 179 18.94 1.43 -6.68
CA ALA A 179 19.15 2.65 -7.46
C ALA A 179 19.34 3.88 -6.56
N ILE A 180 18.67 3.93 -5.40
CA ILE A 180 18.84 4.99 -4.41
C ILE A 180 20.23 4.89 -3.73
N GLU A 181 20.60 3.68 -3.31
CA GLU A 181 21.89 3.43 -2.63
C GLU A 181 23.10 3.67 -3.55
N SER A 182 22.94 3.39 -4.85
CA SER A 182 24.00 3.57 -5.86
C SER A 182 24.04 4.97 -6.48
N HIS A 183 23.06 5.83 -6.16
CA HIS A 183 22.96 7.16 -6.76
C HIS A 183 24.12 8.05 -6.35
N VAL A 184 24.87 8.52 -7.35
CA VAL A 184 25.92 9.55 -7.17
C VAL A 184 25.27 10.90 -7.44
N SER A 185 25.17 11.72 -6.39
CA SER A 185 24.63 13.06 -6.52
C SER A 185 25.59 13.96 -7.28
N VAL A 186 25.08 14.61 -8.32
CA VAL A 186 25.79 15.66 -9.06
C VAL A 186 25.32 17.00 -8.51
N SER A 187 26.27 17.84 -8.13
CA SER A 187 26.01 19.19 -7.66
C SER A 187 26.08 20.19 -8.81
N SER A 188 25.20 21.14 -8.84
CA SER A 188 25.17 22.31 -9.70
C SER A 188 24.66 23.51 -8.91
N TRP A 189 24.73 24.69 -9.52
CA TRP A 189 24.25 25.93 -8.89
C TRP A 189 23.25 26.61 -9.80
N GLY A 190 22.02 26.75 -9.34
CA GLY A 190 20.97 27.49 -10.05
C GLY A 190 20.93 28.92 -9.61
N LEU A 191 20.68 29.84 -10.55
CA LEU A 191 20.56 31.26 -10.27
C LEU A 191 19.12 31.73 -10.52
N THR A 192 18.63 32.58 -9.62
CA THR A 192 17.34 33.25 -9.71
C THR A 192 17.54 34.77 -9.61
N MET A 193 16.85 35.50 -10.43
CA MET A 193 16.89 36.96 -10.49
C MET A 193 15.54 37.54 -10.01
N ASP A 194 15.57 38.44 -9.04
CA ASP A 194 14.42 39.19 -8.58
C ASP A 194 14.28 40.48 -9.44
N LEU A 195 13.16 40.56 -10.15
CA LEU A 195 12.80 41.72 -11.00
C LEU A 195 11.69 42.60 -10.37
N GLY A 196 11.37 42.31 -9.09
CA GLY A 196 10.39 43.07 -8.30
C GLY A 196 9.03 42.39 -8.24
N GLU A 197 8.23 42.48 -9.27
CA GLU A 197 6.91 41.85 -9.34
C GLU A 197 6.93 40.46 -9.94
N TYR A 198 8.07 40.02 -10.45
CA TYR A 198 8.28 38.71 -11.03
C TYR A 198 9.76 38.28 -10.90
N GLY A 199 10.06 37.03 -11.15
CA GLY A 199 11.41 36.48 -11.09
C GLY A 199 11.89 35.96 -12.44
N GLY A 200 13.20 35.92 -12.66
CA GLY A 200 13.86 35.25 -13.76
C GLY A 200 14.69 34.09 -13.23
N VAL A 201 14.78 33.00 -13.98
CA VAL A 201 15.65 31.85 -13.69
C VAL A 201 16.67 31.75 -14.83
N MET A 202 17.93 31.55 -14.50
CA MET A 202 18.96 31.29 -15.52
C MET A 202 18.72 29.91 -16.14
N GLU A 203 18.79 29.80 -17.47
CA GLU A 203 18.47 28.54 -18.18
C GLU A 203 19.48 27.46 -17.88
N ASP A 204 20.76 27.80 -17.74
CA ASP A 204 21.83 26.87 -17.48
C ASP A 204 22.32 26.98 -16.02
N ASP A 205 22.54 25.85 -15.38
CA ASP A 205 23.14 25.81 -14.05
C ASP A 205 24.66 25.87 -14.15
N LEU A 206 25.32 26.54 -13.19
CA LEU A 206 26.78 26.56 -13.10
C LEU A 206 27.31 25.31 -12.37
N SER A 207 28.55 24.91 -12.68
CA SER A 207 29.11 23.65 -12.17
C SER A 207 29.45 23.67 -10.68
N ASP A 208 29.94 24.83 -10.17
CA ASP A 208 30.53 24.97 -8.86
C ASP A 208 30.41 26.39 -8.31
N GLU A 209 30.74 26.58 -7.03
CA GLU A 209 30.68 27.86 -6.35
C GLU A 209 31.65 28.90 -6.91
N GLU A 210 32.84 28.46 -7.36
CA GLU A 210 33.85 29.37 -7.93
C GLU A 210 33.34 29.99 -9.24
N SER A 211 32.73 29.18 -10.10
CA SER A 211 32.08 29.66 -11.34
C SER A 211 30.97 30.65 -11.05
N VAL A 212 30.17 30.40 -9.98
CA VAL A 212 29.13 31.32 -9.54
C VAL A 212 29.72 32.65 -9.08
N ARG A 213 30.76 32.63 -8.24
CA ARG A 213 31.41 33.85 -7.74
C ARG A 213 31.98 34.69 -8.88
N ASN A 214 32.68 34.05 -9.80
CA ASN A 214 33.24 34.71 -10.98
C ASN A 214 32.15 35.35 -11.85
N TYR A 215 31.03 34.63 -12.04
CA TYR A 215 29.90 35.16 -12.79
C TYR A 215 29.25 36.35 -12.08
N LEU A 216 28.99 36.25 -10.78
CA LEU A 216 28.39 37.31 -9.97
C LEU A 216 29.29 38.58 -9.91
N GLU A 217 30.64 38.38 -9.89
CA GLU A 217 31.60 39.48 -9.93
C GLU A 217 31.52 40.25 -11.25
N ASN A 218 31.35 39.57 -12.36
CA ASN A 218 31.25 40.20 -13.67
C ASN A 218 29.93 41.02 -13.83
N ILE A 219 28.84 40.59 -13.23
CA ILE A 219 27.53 41.19 -13.46
C ILE A 219 27.07 42.19 -12.39
N HIS A 220 27.66 42.21 -11.18
CA HIS A 220 27.15 42.97 -10.04
C HIS A 220 27.10 44.49 -10.26
N GLN A 221 27.90 45.04 -11.18
CA GLN A 221 27.91 46.46 -11.48
C GLN A 221 26.81 46.88 -12.47
N SER A 222 26.21 45.93 -13.20
CA SER A 222 25.09 46.19 -14.10
C SER A 222 23.75 46.12 -13.37
N VAL A 223 22.92 47.12 -13.58
CA VAL A 223 21.59 47.18 -12.95
C VAL A 223 20.47 46.81 -13.88
N GLU A 224 20.77 46.54 -15.15
CA GLU A 224 19.78 46.36 -16.19
C GLU A 224 19.91 45.00 -16.89
N ALA A 225 18.78 44.43 -17.23
CA ALA A 225 18.62 43.29 -18.11
C ALA A 225 17.75 43.72 -19.29
N THR A 226 18.15 43.32 -20.49
CA THR A 226 17.40 43.63 -21.72
C THR A 226 16.58 42.43 -22.15
N VAL A 227 15.29 42.67 -22.39
CA VAL A 227 14.39 41.66 -22.97
C VAL A 227 14.76 41.46 -24.44
N TYR A 228 15.24 40.27 -24.80
CA TYR A 228 15.61 40.02 -26.19
C TYR A 228 14.62 39.10 -26.93
N SER A 229 13.74 38.39 -26.20
CA SER A 229 12.70 37.56 -26.80
C SER A 229 11.44 37.49 -25.94
N VAL A 230 10.31 37.68 -26.58
CA VAL A 230 8.99 37.47 -25.99
C VAL A 230 8.21 36.51 -26.88
N LYS A 231 7.87 35.35 -26.34
CA LYS A 231 7.13 34.32 -27.06
C LYS A 231 5.84 33.97 -26.34
N GLU A 232 4.76 33.94 -27.10
CA GLU A 232 3.50 33.41 -26.63
C GLU A 232 3.17 32.11 -27.34
N SER A 233 2.69 31.16 -26.59
CA SER A 233 2.24 29.88 -27.10
C SER A 233 0.93 29.48 -26.47
N ALA A 234 -0.02 29.06 -27.29
CA ALA A 234 -1.26 28.48 -26.77
C ALA A 234 -0.97 27.13 -26.12
N TRP A 235 -1.60 26.87 -24.99
CA TRP A 235 -1.61 25.54 -24.37
C TRP A 235 -3.03 25.02 -24.22
N SER A 236 -3.15 23.71 -24.23
CA SER A 236 -4.40 23.01 -24.00
C SER A 236 -4.17 21.81 -23.09
N ALA A 237 -4.88 21.76 -21.98
CA ALA A 237 -4.89 20.64 -21.07
C ALA A 237 -6.16 19.81 -21.26
N SER A 238 -6.00 18.63 -21.84
CA SER A 238 -7.12 17.70 -22.07
C SER A 238 -7.78 17.30 -20.77
N ALA A 239 -9.10 17.04 -20.82
CA ALA A 239 -9.83 16.47 -19.70
C ALA A 239 -9.16 15.15 -19.23
N PRO A 240 -9.18 14.87 -17.92
CA PRO A 240 -8.61 13.65 -17.38
C PRO A 240 -9.40 12.44 -17.86
N LYS A 241 -8.73 11.30 -18.03
CA LYS A 241 -9.41 10.06 -18.42
C LYS A 241 -10.34 9.58 -17.31
N PRO A 242 -11.41 8.86 -17.66
CA PRO A 242 -12.23 8.14 -16.70
C PRO A 242 -11.38 7.19 -15.82
N LEU A 243 -11.87 6.92 -14.61
CA LEU A 243 -11.14 6.07 -13.65
C LEU A 243 -11.18 4.59 -14.04
N ILE A 244 -10.01 3.98 -13.94
CA ILE A 244 -9.83 2.53 -13.89
C ILE A 244 -9.34 2.14 -12.49
N THR A 245 -9.27 0.86 -12.18
CA THR A 245 -8.89 0.37 -10.84
C THR A 245 -7.56 0.95 -10.35
N SER A 246 -6.54 0.97 -11.21
CA SER A 246 -5.21 1.46 -10.84
C SER A 246 -5.19 2.96 -10.59
N THR A 247 -5.83 3.75 -11.46
CA THR A 247 -5.91 5.21 -11.29
C THR A 247 -6.74 5.61 -10.08
N LEU A 248 -7.86 4.91 -9.81
CA LEU A 248 -8.62 5.12 -8.58
C LEU A 248 -7.75 4.93 -7.33
N GLN A 249 -6.99 3.84 -7.26
CA GLN A 249 -6.11 3.56 -6.11
C GLN A 249 -5.02 4.62 -5.94
N GLN A 250 -4.40 5.06 -7.04
CA GLN A 250 -3.34 6.05 -7.05
C GLN A 250 -3.84 7.41 -6.59
N GLU A 251 -4.91 7.88 -7.20
CA GLU A 251 -5.37 9.25 -7.02
C GLU A 251 -6.14 9.47 -5.72
N VAL A 252 -6.92 8.47 -5.27
CA VAL A 252 -7.54 8.50 -3.93
C VAL A 252 -6.47 8.45 -2.84
N SER A 253 -5.38 7.71 -3.06
CA SER A 253 -4.26 7.72 -2.13
C SER A 253 -3.58 9.08 -2.06
N ALA A 254 -3.39 9.75 -3.20
CA ALA A 254 -2.82 11.09 -3.28
C ALA A 254 -3.72 12.14 -2.61
N ALA A 255 -5.04 12.08 -2.87
CA ALA A 255 -5.99 13.06 -2.37
C ALA A 255 -6.33 12.91 -0.87
N TYR A 256 -6.39 11.67 -0.38
CA TYR A 256 -6.93 11.38 0.96
C TYR A 256 -6.02 10.51 1.83
N SER A 257 -4.82 10.17 1.38
CA SER A 257 -3.87 9.28 2.08
C SER A 257 -4.46 7.89 2.41
N LEU A 258 -5.45 7.44 1.64
CA LEU A 258 -6.01 6.10 1.75
C LEU A 258 -5.13 5.10 1.00
N ASN A 259 -4.81 3.96 1.63
CA ASN A 259 -4.06 2.92 0.95
C ASN A 259 -4.92 2.17 -0.10
N PRO A 260 -4.29 1.50 -1.09
CA PRO A 260 -5.01 0.79 -2.16
C PRO A 260 -6.03 -0.24 -1.65
N LYS A 261 -5.73 -0.98 -0.59
CA LYS A 261 -6.62 -1.98 0.00
C LYS A 261 -7.90 -1.34 0.56
N THR A 262 -7.74 -0.28 1.35
CA THR A 262 -8.88 0.48 1.92
C THR A 262 -9.72 1.12 0.81
N THR A 263 -9.06 1.71 -0.20
CA THR A 263 -9.75 2.28 -1.36
C THR A 263 -10.62 1.24 -2.07
N MET A 264 -10.09 0.03 -2.31
CA MET A 264 -10.87 -1.03 -2.95
C MET A 264 -11.99 -1.58 -2.07
N GLN A 265 -11.81 -1.64 -0.76
CA GLN A 265 -12.87 -2.03 0.18
C GLN A 265 -14.03 -1.03 0.16
N ILE A 266 -13.72 0.27 0.10
CA ILE A 266 -14.74 1.33 -0.01
C ILE A 266 -15.43 1.25 -1.37
N ALA A 267 -14.68 1.12 -2.46
CA ALA A 267 -15.23 0.99 -3.81
C ALA A 267 -16.16 -0.24 -3.94
N GLN A 268 -15.79 -1.37 -3.33
CA GLN A 268 -16.64 -2.56 -3.26
C GLN A 268 -17.97 -2.27 -2.58
N LYS A 269 -17.96 -1.57 -1.45
CA LYS A 269 -19.20 -1.18 -0.74
C LYS A 269 -20.06 -0.23 -1.57
N LEU A 270 -19.43 0.74 -2.24
CA LEU A 270 -20.16 1.67 -3.11
C LEU A 270 -20.81 0.95 -4.30
N TYR A 271 -20.13 -0.02 -4.90
CA TYR A 271 -20.68 -0.87 -5.95
C TYR A 271 -21.83 -1.72 -5.42
N GLU A 272 -21.66 -2.43 -4.33
CA GLU A 272 -22.68 -3.28 -3.71
C GLU A 272 -23.92 -2.49 -3.28
N ALA A 273 -23.73 -1.23 -2.88
CA ALA A 273 -24.81 -0.28 -2.62
C ALA A 273 -25.44 0.30 -3.92
N GLY A 274 -24.87 0.00 -5.09
CA GLY A 274 -25.35 0.46 -6.39
C GLY A 274 -25.11 1.95 -6.64
N HIS A 275 -24.07 2.53 -6.03
CA HIS A 275 -23.69 3.92 -6.25
C HIS A 275 -22.71 4.11 -7.40
N ILE A 276 -21.91 3.10 -7.69
CA ILE A 276 -20.91 3.13 -8.76
C ILE A 276 -20.98 1.86 -9.61
N THR A 277 -20.39 1.91 -10.81
CA THR A 277 -20.13 0.75 -11.66
C THR A 277 -19.11 -0.18 -11.02
N TYR A 278 -18.93 -1.37 -11.60
CA TYR A 278 -17.97 -2.37 -11.11
C TYR A 278 -16.55 -1.81 -11.07
N MET A 279 -15.93 -1.89 -9.90
CA MET A 279 -14.67 -1.20 -9.62
C MET A 279 -13.41 -1.95 -10.06
N ARG A 280 -13.52 -3.20 -10.51
CA ARG A 280 -12.38 -3.97 -11.05
C ARG A 280 -12.41 -3.92 -12.56
N THR A 281 -11.86 -2.84 -13.11
CA THR A 281 -11.83 -2.58 -14.55
C THR A 281 -10.52 -1.94 -14.97
N ASP A 282 -10.05 -2.29 -16.14
CA ASP A 282 -8.96 -1.64 -16.88
C ASP A 282 -9.49 -0.80 -18.06
N SER A 283 -10.81 -0.78 -18.27
CA SER A 283 -11.47 0.01 -19.30
C SER A 283 -11.75 1.43 -18.81
N ALA A 284 -11.38 2.42 -19.62
CA ALA A 284 -11.71 3.83 -19.41
C ALA A 284 -12.90 4.29 -20.27
N VAL A 285 -13.69 3.35 -20.81
CA VAL A 285 -14.87 3.64 -21.63
C VAL A 285 -16.05 3.96 -20.73
N ILE A 286 -16.79 5.02 -21.05
CA ILE A 286 -18.09 5.35 -20.42
C ILE A 286 -19.19 5.11 -21.43
N SER A 287 -20.31 4.55 -21.01
CA SER A 287 -21.47 4.32 -21.88
C SER A 287 -22.05 5.64 -22.42
N GLU A 288 -22.64 5.58 -23.61
CA GLU A 288 -23.25 6.75 -24.25
C GLU A 288 -24.36 7.37 -23.39
N GLU A 289 -25.14 6.54 -22.68
CA GLU A 289 -26.18 7.01 -21.77
C GLU A 289 -25.57 7.84 -20.62
N ALA A 290 -24.52 7.34 -19.98
CA ALA A 290 -23.85 8.04 -18.87
C ALA A 290 -23.13 9.32 -19.34
N VAL A 291 -22.59 9.32 -20.56
CA VAL A 291 -22.03 10.54 -21.18
C VAL A 291 -23.13 11.58 -21.39
N ALA A 292 -24.31 11.16 -21.89
CA ALA A 292 -25.45 12.07 -22.10
C ALA A 292 -25.94 12.67 -20.78
N GLU A 293 -26.04 11.87 -19.71
CA GLU A 293 -26.40 12.36 -18.37
C GLU A 293 -25.37 13.35 -17.84
N ALA A 294 -24.07 13.05 -17.98
CA ALA A 294 -23.00 13.94 -17.58
C ALA A 294 -23.03 15.26 -18.35
N HIS A 295 -23.22 15.21 -19.67
CA HIS A 295 -23.34 16.41 -20.53
C HIS A 295 -24.56 17.26 -20.15
N ALA A 296 -25.72 16.64 -19.87
CA ALA A 296 -26.90 17.36 -19.41
C ALA A 296 -26.64 18.08 -18.07
N TRP A 297 -25.92 17.44 -17.15
CA TRP A 297 -25.51 18.06 -15.90
C TRP A 297 -24.53 19.23 -16.13
N VAL A 298 -23.49 19.02 -16.96
CA VAL A 298 -22.49 20.07 -17.30
C VAL A 298 -23.16 21.26 -17.99
N GLU A 299 -24.03 21.02 -18.94
CA GLU A 299 -24.76 22.08 -19.65
C GLU A 299 -25.59 22.94 -18.69
N LYS A 300 -26.30 22.28 -17.76
CA LYS A 300 -27.12 22.95 -16.74
C LYS A 300 -26.30 23.82 -15.80
N MET A 301 -25.08 23.34 -15.39
CA MET A 301 -24.27 24.00 -14.36
C MET A 301 -23.31 25.04 -14.93
N TYR A 302 -22.75 24.82 -16.09
CA TYR A 302 -21.67 25.64 -16.66
C TYR A 302 -21.93 26.10 -18.07
N GLY A 303 -22.91 25.53 -18.75
CA GLY A 303 -23.25 25.90 -20.13
C GLY A 303 -22.58 25.00 -21.16
N LYS A 304 -23.05 25.11 -22.40
CA LYS A 304 -22.72 24.24 -23.52
C LYS A 304 -21.25 24.25 -23.92
N ALA A 305 -20.54 25.39 -23.69
CA ALA A 305 -19.13 25.51 -24.01
C ALA A 305 -18.24 24.55 -23.20
N TYR A 306 -18.70 24.09 -22.04
CA TYR A 306 -17.97 23.15 -21.18
C TYR A 306 -18.15 21.70 -21.55
N ILE A 307 -19.02 21.37 -22.51
CA ILE A 307 -19.22 20.00 -23.00
C ILE A 307 -18.04 19.61 -23.88
N GLY A 308 -17.33 18.56 -23.47
CA GLY A 308 -16.22 18.00 -24.23
C GLY A 308 -16.62 16.84 -25.13
N SER A 309 -15.77 16.51 -26.08
CA SER A 309 -15.87 15.25 -26.80
C SER A 309 -15.22 14.16 -25.96
N VAL A 310 -16.01 13.22 -25.47
CA VAL A 310 -15.46 11.96 -24.95
C VAL A 310 -14.88 11.22 -26.16
N LYS A 311 -13.57 11.42 -26.42
CA LYS A 311 -12.88 10.54 -27.35
C LYS A 311 -12.95 9.16 -26.72
N GLY A 312 -13.79 8.29 -27.28
CA GLY A 312 -13.77 6.88 -26.94
C GLY A 312 -12.31 6.47 -27.00
N VAL A 313 -11.76 6.08 -25.86
CA VAL A 313 -10.40 5.51 -25.84
C VAL A 313 -10.57 4.26 -26.69
N LYS A 314 -10.11 4.29 -27.96
CA LYS A 314 -9.96 3.08 -28.74
C LYS A 314 -9.08 2.20 -27.88
N VAL A 315 -9.67 1.21 -27.26
CA VAL A 315 -8.93 0.14 -26.60
C VAL A 315 -7.97 -0.36 -27.68
N LYS A 316 -6.67 -0.40 -27.40
CA LYS A 316 -5.74 -1.07 -28.32
C LYS A 316 -6.33 -2.44 -28.57
N GLU A 317 -6.70 -2.69 -29.83
CA GLU A 317 -7.17 -4.02 -30.26
C GLU A 317 -6.13 -5.01 -29.78
N GLY A 318 -6.46 -5.82 -28.81
CA GLY A 318 -5.55 -6.82 -28.22
C GLY A 318 -5.62 -7.01 -26.70
N ASN A 319 -5.91 -6.00 -25.91
CA ASN A 319 -5.81 -6.08 -24.43
C ASN A 319 -7.12 -5.79 -23.67
N ALA A 320 -8.24 -5.67 -24.34
CA ALA A 320 -9.51 -5.46 -23.66
C ALA A 320 -10.00 -6.77 -23.04
N GLN A 321 -9.97 -6.87 -21.74
CA GLN A 321 -10.94 -7.68 -21.02
C GLN A 321 -12.30 -7.06 -21.34
N GLU A 322 -13.07 -7.78 -22.17
CA GLU A 322 -14.38 -7.43 -22.72
C GLU A 322 -15.20 -6.40 -21.94
N ALA A 323 -15.77 -5.43 -22.70
CA ALA A 323 -17.00 -4.66 -22.41
C ALA A 323 -17.15 -4.02 -21.01
N HIS A 324 -16.09 -3.93 -20.19
CA HIS A 324 -16.17 -3.26 -18.91
C HIS A 324 -16.22 -1.76 -19.11
N GLU A 325 -17.06 -1.08 -18.35
CA GLU A 325 -17.07 0.38 -18.25
C GLU A 325 -16.01 0.87 -17.27
N ALA A 326 -15.69 2.16 -17.37
CA ALA A 326 -14.92 2.88 -16.37
C ALA A 326 -15.65 2.92 -15.01
N ILE A 327 -14.92 3.19 -13.95
CA ILE A 327 -15.50 3.41 -12.63
C ILE A 327 -16.17 4.78 -12.62
N ARG A 328 -17.49 4.80 -12.53
CA ARG A 328 -18.33 5.98 -12.55
C ARG A 328 -19.51 5.86 -11.59
N PRO A 329 -20.19 6.96 -11.23
CA PRO A 329 -21.49 6.88 -10.58
C PRO A 329 -22.51 6.18 -11.47
N THR A 330 -23.47 5.50 -10.86
CA THR A 330 -24.64 4.94 -11.58
C THR A 330 -25.66 6.01 -11.98
N HIS A 331 -25.60 7.18 -11.32
CA HIS A 331 -26.45 8.35 -11.55
C HIS A 331 -25.58 9.61 -11.53
N MET A 332 -25.34 10.21 -12.68
CA MET A 332 -24.43 11.35 -12.83
C MET A 332 -24.96 12.63 -12.17
N GLU A 333 -26.27 12.75 -11.98
CA GLU A 333 -26.91 13.87 -11.28
C GLU A 333 -26.70 13.87 -9.76
N LEU A 334 -26.37 12.72 -9.17
CA LEU A 334 -26.17 12.57 -7.72
C LEU A 334 -24.73 12.89 -7.33
N LYS A 335 -24.51 14.13 -6.89
CA LYS A 335 -23.19 14.58 -6.44
C LYS A 335 -22.77 13.98 -5.09
N GLU A 336 -23.71 13.64 -4.23
CA GLU A 336 -23.47 13.17 -2.87
C GLU A 336 -24.33 11.95 -2.57
N ILE A 337 -23.82 11.10 -1.67
CA ILE A 337 -24.51 9.89 -1.19
C ILE A 337 -24.58 9.88 0.34
N VAL A 338 -25.48 9.06 0.87
CA VAL A 338 -25.54 8.73 2.28
C VAL A 338 -24.55 7.60 2.57
N GLY A 339 -23.65 7.81 3.54
CA GLY A 339 -22.62 6.83 3.89
C GLY A 339 -21.62 7.37 4.91
N THR A 340 -20.58 6.61 5.21
CA THR A 340 -19.46 7.05 6.06
C THR A 340 -18.72 8.23 5.43
N ALA A 341 -17.93 8.93 6.21
CA ALA A 341 -17.12 10.05 5.71
C ALA A 341 -16.15 9.61 4.59
N GLU A 342 -15.57 8.41 4.71
CA GLU A 342 -14.67 7.85 3.71
C GLU A 342 -15.42 7.45 2.43
N GLU A 343 -16.58 6.80 2.55
CA GLU A 343 -17.43 6.45 1.41
C GLU A 343 -17.86 7.69 0.63
N ARG A 344 -18.28 8.75 1.33
CA ARG A 344 -18.63 10.04 0.68
C ARG A 344 -17.45 10.67 -0.03
N LYS A 345 -16.25 10.67 0.58
CA LYS A 345 -15.04 11.23 -0.05
C LYS A 345 -14.66 10.47 -1.34
N VAL A 346 -14.63 9.13 -1.28
CA VAL A 346 -14.28 8.32 -2.45
C VAL A 346 -15.33 8.45 -3.53
N TYR A 347 -16.63 8.45 -3.18
CA TYR A 347 -17.71 8.66 -4.14
C TYR A 347 -17.62 10.05 -4.81
N ALA A 348 -17.44 11.11 -4.03
CA ALA A 348 -17.30 12.48 -4.55
C ALA A 348 -16.10 12.60 -5.50
N PHE A 349 -14.99 11.88 -5.21
CA PHE A 349 -13.83 11.82 -6.09
C PHE A 349 -14.17 11.13 -7.42
N ILE A 350 -14.84 9.96 -7.36
CA ILE A 350 -15.28 9.22 -8.55
C ILE A 350 -16.24 10.07 -9.37
N TRP A 351 -17.23 10.69 -8.73
CA TRP A 351 -18.20 11.56 -9.37
C TRP A 351 -17.51 12.75 -10.08
N LYS A 352 -16.64 13.48 -9.37
CA LYS A 352 -15.90 14.61 -9.92
C LYS A 352 -15.11 14.21 -11.16
N ARG A 353 -14.36 13.10 -11.09
CA ARG A 353 -13.56 12.61 -12.21
C ARG A 353 -14.43 12.19 -13.40
N SER A 354 -15.55 11.54 -13.15
CA SER A 354 -16.46 11.11 -14.21
C SER A 354 -17.02 12.31 -14.97
N ILE A 355 -17.48 13.36 -14.25
CA ILE A 355 -17.92 14.60 -14.89
C ILE A 355 -16.79 15.30 -15.62
N GLN A 356 -15.62 15.47 -14.99
CA GLN A 356 -14.46 16.11 -15.62
C GLN A 356 -14.05 15.43 -16.92
N SER A 357 -14.12 14.11 -16.98
CA SER A 357 -13.69 13.33 -18.15
C SER A 357 -14.57 13.56 -19.40
N THR A 358 -15.78 14.13 -19.21
CA THR A 358 -16.71 14.48 -20.29
C THR A 358 -16.69 15.94 -20.67
N MET A 359 -15.83 16.75 -20.01
CA MET A 359 -15.78 18.20 -20.22
C MET A 359 -14.75 18.63 -21.25
N SER A 360 -14.88 19.86 -21.73
CA SER A 360 -13.96 20.51 -22.65
C SER A 360 -12.55 20.67 -22.04
N PRO A 361 -11.49 20.64 -22.85
CA PRO A 361 -10.14 20.95 -22.41
C PRO A 361 -10.07 22.34 -21.77
N ALA A 362 -9.18 22.50 -20.80
CA ALA A 362 -8.74 23.82 -20.36
C ALA A 362 -7.77 24.39 -21.40
N THR A 363 -7.87 25.67 -21.69
CA THR A 363 -6.99 26.35 -22.66
C THR A 363 -6.47 27.65 -22.11
N GLY A 364 -5.32 28.06 -22.59
CA GLY A 364 -4.73 29.31 -22.18
C GLY A 364 -3.52 29.69 -23.04
N VAL A 365 -2.78 30.66 -22.56
CA VAL A 365 -1.56 31.14 -23.20
C VAL A 365 -0.42 31.06 -22.19
N LYS A 366 0.71 30.53 -22.63
CA LYS A 366 1.97 30.57 -21.90
C LYS A 366 2.84 31.65 -22.55
N ARG A 367 3.18 32.66 -21.77
CA ARG A 367 4.12 33.70 -22.14
C ARG A 367 5.47 33.41 -21.55
N VAL A 368 6.51 33.42 -22.38
CA VAL A 368 7.90 33.17 -22.02
C VAL A 368 8.70 34.40 -22.45
N VAL A 369 9.34 35.03 -21.49
CA VAL A 369 10.20 36.20 -21.70
C VAL A 369 11.63 35.82 -21.42
N LYS A 370 12.54 36.12 -22.35
CA LYS A 370 13.96 35.89 -22.19
C LYS A 370 14.73 37.20 -22.10
N TYR A 371 15.73 37.18 -21.22
CA TYR A 371 16.58 38.34 -20.92
C TYR A 371 18.04 37.95 -21.06
N HIS A 372 18.86 38.94 -21.40
CA HIS A 372 20.30 38.91 -21.11
C HIS A 372 20.64 40.11 -20.18
N LEU A 373 21.65 39.92 -19.35
CA LEU A 373 22.17 41.03 -18.55
C LEU A 373 23.04 41.90 -19.43
N ASP A 374 22.89 43.22 -19.31
CA ASP A 374 23.65 44.18 -20.15
C ASP A 374 25.17 44.13 -19.90
N ALA A 375 25.59 43.61 -18.73
CA ALA A 375 26.99 43.35 -18.43
C ALA A 375 27.60 42.15 -19.19
N ASP A 376 26.77 41.21 -19.59
CA ASP A 376 27.23 39.96 -20.23
C ASP A 376 26.13 39.43 -21.18
N PRO A 377 25.94 40.10 -22.33
CA PRO A 377 24.82 39.82 -23.21
C PRO A 377 24.93 38.49 -23.93
N ASP A 378 26.12 37.90 -24.02
CA ASP A 378 26.39 36.68 -24.80
C ASP A 378 26.53 35.43 -23.93
N ALA A 379 26.60 35.53 -22.57
CA ALA A 379 26.94 34.41 -21.72
C ALA A 379 25.76 33.53 -21.37
N PHE A 380 24.71 34.10 -20.76
CA PHE A 380 23.61 33.29 -20.21
C PHE A 380 22.23 33.92 -20.47
N SER A 381 21.28 33.05 -20.77
CA SER A 381 19.89 33.42 -20.95
C SER A 381 19.12 33.29 -19.62
N TRP A 382 18.30 34.29 -19.31
CA TRP A 382 17.39 34.29 -18.17
C TRP A 382 15.96 34.19 -18.66
N VAL A 383 15.12 33.43 -17.97
CA VAL A 383 13.75 33.16 -18.41
C VAL A 383 12.75 33.43 -17.31
N SER A 384 11.73 34.19 -17.64
CA SER A 384 10.49 34.30 -16.87
C SER A 384 9.35 33.71 -17.68
N SER A 385 8.43 33.00 -17.03
CA SER A 385 7.27 32.45 -17.72
C SER A 385 6.01 32.58 -16.88
N LYS A 386 4.89 32.84 -17.57
CA LYS A 386 3.55 32.92 -16.98
C LYS A 386 2.58 32.11 -17.82
N SER A 387 1.74 31.32 -17.15
CA SER A 387 0.64 30.59 -17.81
C SER A 387 -0.69 31.19 -17.39
N THR A 388 -1.40 31.78 -18.34
CA THR A 388 -2.72 32.38 -18.11
C THR A 388 -3.80 31.46 -18.66
N THR A 389 -4.75 31.08 -17.82
CA THR A 389 -5.91 30.29 -18.23
C THR A 389 -6.96 31.23 -18.86
N LEU A 390 -7.27 31.01 -20.13
CA LEU A 390 -8.32 31.74 -20.85
C LEU A 390 -9.69 31.10 -20.72
N PHE A 391 -9.70 29.78 -20.76
CA PHE A 391 -10.92 28.97 -20.58
C PHE A 391 -10.59 27.80 -19.64
N PRO A 392 -11.23 27.73 -18.47
CA PRO A 392 -10.89 26.73 -17.46
C PRO A 392 -11.32 25.32 -17.85
N GLY A 393 -12.31 25.15 -18.76
CA GLY A 393 -12.79 23.84 -19.17
C GLY A 393 -13.08 22.92 -17.96
N TRP A 394 -12.59 21.68 -17.99
CA TRP A 394 -12.78 20.71 -16.91
C TRP A 394 -12.21 21.16 -15.54
N GLN A 395 -11.28 22.10 -15.52
CA GLN A 395 -10.64 22.58 -14.29
C GLN A 395 -11.60 23.44 -13.42
N VAL A 396 -12.74 23.88 -13.97
CA VAL A 396 -13.78 24.61 -13.20
C VAL A 396 -14.28 23.80 -11.99
N LEU A 397 -14.21 22.46 -12.05
CA LEU A 397 -14.50 21.55 -10.94
C LEU A 397 -13.32 21.39 -9.95
N GLY A 398 -12.25 22.15 -10.11
CA GLY A 398 -11.01 22.10 -9.36
C GLY A 398 -9.94 21.29 -10.06
N LYS A 399 -8.69 21.76 -9.98
CA LYS A 399 -7.52 21.11 -10.58
C LYS A 399 -7.38 19.66 -10.05
N GLN A 400 -6.74 18.82 -10.85
CA GLN A 400 -6.37 17.47 -10.44
C GLN A 400 -5.26 17.56 -9.39
N VAL A 401 -5.32 16.75 -8.35
CA VAL A 401 -4.20 16.60 -7.42
C VAL A 401 -3.11 15.85 -8.16
N SER A 402 -2.10 16.56 -8.65
CA SER A 402 -0.89 15.93 -9.21
C SER A 402 0.11 15.70 -8.10
N LEU A 403 0.80 14.56 -8.17
CA LEU A 403 1.89 14.24 -7.23
C LEU A 403 3.13 15.13 -7.43
N ASP A 404 3.18 15.92 -8.53
CA ASP A 404 4.39 16.56 -9.04
C ASP A 404 4.23 18.06 -9.41
N SER A 405 3.18 18.79 -8.98
CA SER A 405 3.03 20.22 -9.36
C SER A 405 2.99 21.17 -8.17
N GLU A 406 4.03 21.96 -8.05
CA GLU A 406 4.01 23.25 -7.36
C GLU A 406 3.72 24.33 -8.43
N ASP A 407 2.47 24.75 -8.54
CA ASP A 407 2.09 25.91 -9.37
C ASP A 407 2.19 27.17 -8.50
N GLU A 408 3.25 27.94 -8.67
CA GLU A 408 3.33 29.31 -8.12
C GLU A 408 2.55 30.26 -9.03
N GLU A 409 1.59 31.01 -8.46
CA GLU A 409 0.91 32.12 -9.12
C GLU A 409 1.91 33.27 -9.28
N GLN A 410 2.39 33.51 -10.51
CA GLN A 410 3.21 34.70 -10.84
C GLN A 410 2.32 35.86 -11.30
N GLU A 411 2.66 37.06 -10.85
CA GLU A 411 1.85 38.30 -11.02
C GLU A 411 1.79 38.86 -12.45
N ASP A 412 0.87 39.80 -12.68
CA ASP A 412 0.48 40.32 -14.01
C ASP A 412 1.56 41.16 -14.76
N ALA A 413 2.66 41.47 -14.10
CA ALA A 413 3.73 42.31 -14.65
C ALA A 413 4.45 41.73 -15.89
N ILE A 414 4.52 40.42 -16.04
CA ILE A 414 5.16 39.74 -17.21
C ILE A 414 4.39 40.06 -18.50
N ASP A 415 3.10 40.38 -18.41
CA ASP A 415 2.25 40.61 -19.59
C ASP A 415 2.58 41.98 -20.29
N SER A 416 3.18 42.90 -19.55
CA SER A 416 3.53 44.22 -20.06
C SER A 416 4.86 44.28 -20.81
N LEU A 417 5.72 43.27 -20.66
CA LEU A 417 7.08 43.27 -21.21
C LEU A 417 7.11 43.19 -22.74
N ARG A 418 8.06 43.89 -23.36
CA ARG A 418 8.29 43.91 -24.83
C ARG A 418 9.76 43.70 -25.15
N GLU A 419 10.06 43.16 -26.34
CA GLU A 419 11.42 43.06 -26.84
C GLU A 419 12.10 44.41 -26.94
N GLY A 420 13.36 44.47 -26.56
CA GLY A 420 14.17 45.69 -26.46
C GLY A 420 13.93 46.46 -25.15
N GLN A 421 12.98 46.08 -24.31
CA GLN A 421 12.72 46.76 -23.04
C GLN A 421 13.82 46.42 -22.03
N LYS A 422 14.28 47.48 -21.32
CA LYS A 422 15.20 47.31 -20.20
C LYS A 422 14.43 47.19 -18.90
N VAL A 423 14.80 46.25 -18.08
CA VAL A 423 14.24 46.01 -16.75
C VAL A 423 15.35 46.02 -15.72
N LYS A 424 15.09 46.59 -14.55
CA LYS A 424 16.07 46.64 -13.47
C LYS A 424 15.87 45.42 -12.55
N TRP A 425 16.94 44.73 -12.30
CA TRP A 425 16.94 43.67 -11.31
C TRP A 425 17.28 44.21 -9.91
N LYS A 426 16.71 43.59 -8.87
CA LYS A 426 16.90 43.95 -7.46
C LYS A 426 17.96 43.09 -6.78
N SER A 427 17.93 41.83 -7.03
CA SER A 427 18.91 40.87 -6.53
C SER A 427 19.06 39.65 -7.43
N ILE A 428 20.23 39.04 -7.42
CA ILE A 428 20.46 37.74 -8.02
C ILE A 428 20.93 36.82 -6.89
N THR A 429 20.23 35.70 -6.77
CA THR A 429 20.47 34.69 -5.72
C THR A 429 20.90 33.38 -6.37
N SER A 430 22.00 32.84 -5.92
CA SER A 430 22.47 31.51 -6.33
C SER A 430 22.37 30.50 -5.21
N ALA A 431 21.81 29.35 -5.50
CA ALA A 431 21.65 28.26 -4.56
C ALA A 431 22.17 26.93 -5.12
N PRO A 432 22.84 26.11 -4.30
CA PRO A 432 23.29 24.80 -4.74
C PRO A 432 22.08 23.89 -4.98
N LYS A 433 22.12 23.17 -6.11
CA LYS A 433 21.21 22.10 -6.50
C LYS A 433 21.96 20.78 -6.42
N GLN A 434 21.25 19.74 -6.11
CA GLN A 434 21.78 18.38 -6.12
C GLN A 434 20.79 17.47 -6.82
N THR A 435 21.29 16.60 -7.70
CA THR A 435 20.44 15.57 -8.27
C THR A 435 20.02 14.60 -7.18
N LEU A 436 18.73 14.32 -7.12
CA LEU A 436 18.17 13.36 -6.17
C LEU A 436 17.90 12.02 -6.87
N PRO A 437 18.05 10.90 -6.17
CA PRO A 437 17.63 9.62 -6.70
C PRO A 437 16.11 9.60 -6.88
N SER A 438 15.63 8.72 -7.76
CA SER A 438 14.19 8.48 -7.86
C SER A 438 13.59 8.13 -6.50
N PRO A 439 12.48 8.74 -6.08
CA PRO A 439 11.94 8.54 -4.73
C PRO A 439 11.48 7.08 -4.55
N ARG A 440 11.55 6.59 -3.30
CA ARG A 440 10.96 5.30 -2.93
C ARG A 440 9.49 5.24 -3.30
N PHE A 441 9.02 4.06 -3.63
CA PHE A 441 7.59 3.86 -3.90
C PHE A 441 6.76 4.13 -2.65
N THR A 442 5.58 4.73 -2.85
CA THR A 442 4.44 4.57 -1.96
C THR A 442 3.64 3.34 -2.43
N GLN A 443 2.66 2.89 -1.64
CA GLN A 443 1.78 1.83 -2.10
C GLN A 443 1.08 2.20 -3.43
N ALA A 444 0.66 3.44 -3.58
CA ALA A 444 0.01 3.95 -4.78
C ALA A 444 0.94 3.99 -6.00
N THR A 445 2.17 4.50 -5.84
CA THR A 445 3.12 4.54 -6.96
C THR A 445 3.65 3.16 -7.33
N LEU A 446 3.66 2.20 -6.39
CA LEU A 446 3.94 0.80 -6.71
C LEU A 446 2.81 0.18 -7.56
N VAL A 447 1.54 0.51 -7.31
CA VAL A 447 0.42 0.09 -8.20
C VAL A 447 0.65 0.57 -9.62
N ARG A 448 1.04 1.85 -9.79
CA ARG A 448 1.37 2.41 -11.12
C ARG A 448 2.48 1.62 -11.80
N GLN A 449 3.55 1.33 -11.08
CA GLN A 449 4.69 0.59 -11.64
C GLN A 449 4.33 -0.85 -12.00
N LEU A 450 3.54 -1.53 -11.18
CA LEU A 450 3.02 -2.88 -11.46
C LEU A 450 2.19 -2.89 -12.74
N GLU A 451 1.30 -1.94 -12.92
CA GLU A 451 0.49 -1.79 -14.13
C GLU A 451 1.36 -1.54 -15.36
N GLN A 452 2.33 -0.63 -15.27
CA GLN A 452 3.26 -0.32 -16.38
C GLN A 452 4.08 -1.53 -16.81
N CYS A 453 4.48 -2.38 -15.85
CA CYS A 453 5.21 -3.61 -16.11
C CYS A 453 4.30 -4.78 -16.49
N GLY A 454 2.98 -4.62 -16.54
CA GLY A 454 2.04 -5.70 -16.84
C GLY A 454 1.94 -6.77 -15.75
N ILE A 455 2.37 -6.47 -14.52
CA ILE A 455 2.42 -7.39 -13.38
C ILE A 455 1.11 -7.27 -12.60
N GLY A 456 0.34 -8.35 -12.57
CA GLY A 456 -0.97 -8.37 -11.92
C GLY A 456 -2.09 -7.81 -12.79
N ARG A 457 -3.29 -7.69 -12.20
CA ARG A 457 -4.52 -7.23 -12.84
C ARG A 457 -5.34 -6.43 -11.82
N PRO A 458 -6.41 -5.73 -12.23
CA PRO A 458 -7.27 -4.96 -11.32
C PRO A 458 -7.69 -5.69 -10.05
N SER A 459 -7.89 -7.00 -10.13
CA SER A 459 -8.24 -7.83 -8.99
C SER A 459 -7.10 -8.08 -7.98
N THR A 460 -5.83 -7.84 -8.35
CA THR A 460 -4.66 -8.27 -7.56
C THR A 460 -3.76 -7.15 -7.07
N PHE A 461 -3.77 -5.96 -7.65
CA PHE A 461 -2.82 -4.90 -7.28
C PHE A 461 -2.78 -4.64 -5.77
N ALA A 462 -3.91 -4.39 -5.14
CA ALA A 462 -3.99 -4.12 -3.71
C ALA A 462 -3.56 -5.33 -2.85
N SER A 463 -3.92 -6.55 -3.27
CA SER A 463 -3.58 -7.77 -2.54
C SER A 463 -2.09 -8.12 -2.63
N LEU A 464 -1.43 -7.83 -3.76
CA LEU A 464 0.02 -8.03 -3.90
C LEU A 464 0.81 -7.20 -2.89
N ILE A 465 0.47 -5.93 -2.76
CA ILE A 465 1.11 -5.03 -1.79
C ILE A 465 0.85 -5.49 -0.35
N ASP A 466 -0.40 -5.85 -0.05
CA ASP A 466 -0.78 -6.35 1.27
C ASP A 466 0.00 -7.63 1.65
N VAL A 467 0.19 -8.55 0.70
CA VAL A 467 0.98 -9.77 0.90
C VAL A 467 2.45 -9.45 1.19
N LEU A 468 3.07 -8.52 0.44
CA LEU A 468 4.46 -8.12 0.69
C LEU A 468 4.66 -7.54 2.09
N LEU A 469 3.73 -6.70 2.55
CA LEU A 469 3.74 -6.11 3.89
C LEU A 469 3.47 -7.17 4.97
N HIS A 470 2.44 -8.01 4.78
CA HIS A 470 2.08 -9.07 5.74
C HIS A 470 3.19 -10.12 5.91
N LYS A 471 3.90 -10.45 4.83
CA LYS A 471 5.05 -11.39 4.85
C LYS A 471 6.33 -10.72 5.37
N ASN A 472 6.28 -9.43 5.65
CA ASN A 472 7.44 -8.65 6.08
C ASN A 472 8.61 -8.71 5.08
N TYR A 473 8.29 -8.74 3.78
CA TYR A 473 9.28 -8.62 2.70
C TYR A 473 9.57 -7.16 2.37
N VAL A 474 8.56 -6.34 2.59
CA VAL A 474 8.59 -4.89 2.46
C VAL A 474 8.00 -4.30 3.74
N GLU A 475 8.52 -3.18 4.18
CA GLU A 475 8.01 -2.41 5.31
C GLU A 475 7.61 -1.00 4.87
N VAL A 476 6.71 -0.38 5.64
CA VAL A 476 6.42 1.05 5.50
C VAL A 476 7.49 1.83 6.24
N TYR A 477 8.17 2.71 5.53
CA TYR A 477 9.31 3.47 5.99
C TYR A 477 9.00 4.96 6.03
N ASP A 478 9.32 5.57 7.16
CA ASP A 478 9.26 7.01 7.38
C ASP A 478 10.65 7.51 7.79
N SER A 479 11.11 8.59 7.17
CA SER A 479 12.37 9.25 7.51
C SER A 479 12.13 10.75 7.73
N PRO A 480 12.63 11.32 8.83
CA PRO A 480 12.56 12.76 9.05
C PRO A 480 13.50 13.54 8.12
N GLY A 481 14.31 12.85 7.31
CA GLY A 481 15.37 13.44 6.51
C GLY A 481 16.56 13.90 7.35
N VAL A 482 17.59 14.35 6.65
CA VAL A 482 18.80 14.93 7.24
C VAL A 482 18.77 16.43 7.01
N LYS A 483 19.11 17.22 8.04
CA LYS A 483 19.31 18.66 7.89
C LYS A 483 20.58 18.89 7.09
N GLN A 484 20.45 19.64 6.01
CA GLN A 484 21.54 20.13 5.19
C GLN A 484 21.53 21.66 5.25
N THR A 485 22.69 22.25 5.41
CA THR A 485 22.86 23.71 5.34
C THR A 485 23.48 24.05 4.00
N ASP A 486 22.78 24.88 3.24
CA ASP A 486 23.25 25.39 1.97
C ASP A 486 23.65 26.85 2.14
N ASP A 487 24.82 27.23 1.62
CA ASP A 487 25.25 28.62 1.52
C ASP A 487 24.63 29.22 0.23
N ILE A 488 23.78 30.22 0.41
CA ILE A 488 23.11 30.92 -0.67
C ILE A 488 23.85 32.24 -0.89
N LEU A 489 24.35 32.45 -2.11
CA LEU A 489 25.03 33.66 -2.51
C LEU A 489 24.02 34.66 -3.08
N THR A 490 23.96 35.87 -2.52
CA THR A 490 23.05 36.92 -3.01
C THR A 490 23.86 38.17 -3.31
N VAL A 491 23.67 38.74 -4.51
CA VAL A 491 24.22 40.01 -4.94
C VAL A 491 23.09 40.96 -5.26
N THR A 492 23.31 42.26 -4.94
CA THR A 492 22.45 43.37 -5.39
C THR A 492 23.27 44.30 -6.28
N PRO A 493 22.65 45.14 -7.13
CA PRO A 493 23.39 46.10 -7.93
C PRO A 493 24.35 46.92 -7.08
N SER A 494 25.60 47.01 -7.54
CA SER A 494 26.66 47.79 -6.85
C SER A 494 27.06 47.27 -5.44
N SER A 495 26.68 46.02 -5.09
CA SER A 495 27.07 45.39 -3.83
C SER A 495 28.01 44.19 -4.08
N TRP A 496 29.26 44.31 -3.63
CA TRP A 496 30.28 43.26 -3.68
C TRP A 496 31.11 43.26 -2.41
N PRO A 497 31.48 42.14 -1.83
CA PRO A 497 31.22 40.76 -2.26
C PRO A 497 29.77 40.30 -2.02
N PRO A 498 29.33 39.17 -2.59
CA PRO A 498 28.00 38.60 -2.35
C PRO A 498 27.73 38.35 -0.88
N THR A 499 26.53 38.65 -0.43
CA THR A 499 26.07 38.26 0.90
C THR A 499 25.83 36.75 0.92
N VAL A 500 26.38 36.06 1.93
CA VAL A 500 26.19 34.63 2.14
C VAL A 500 25.10 34.42 3.19
N ILE A 501 24.01 33.79 2.79
CA ILE A 501 22.89 33.43 3.68
C ILE A 501 22.88 31.92 3.85
N ARG A 502 22.96 31.45 5.09
CA ARG A 502 22.85 30.03 5.40
C ARG A 502 21.39 29.62 5.54
N ARG A 503 20.95 28.69 4.69
CA ARG A 503 19.60 28.15 4.72
C ARG A 503 19.63 26.67 5.08
N GLU A 504 18.93 26.30 6.14
CA GLU A 504 18.71 24.90 6.47
C GLU A 504 17.54 24.34 5.65
N ARG A 505 17.75 23.22 5.00
CA ARG A 505 16.70 22.40 4.38
C ARG A 505 16.77 20.96 4.86
N LYS A 506 15.67 20.25 4.79
CA LYS A 506 15.63 18.81 5.05
C LYS A 506 15.72 18.07 3.72
N VAL A 507 16.65 17.13 3.61
CA VAL A 507 16.86 16.29 2.44
C VAL A 507 16.59 14.83 2.80
N GLY A 508 16.01 14.06 1.88
CA GLY A 508 15.70 12.65 2.11
C GLY A 508 14.56 12.40 3.09
N VAL A 509 13.57 13.33 3.13
CA VAL A 509 12.33 13.12 3.89
C VAL A 509 11.49 12.09 3.16
N ASP A 510 11.23 10.97 3.82
CA ASP A 510 10.32 9.94 3.34
C ASP A 510 9.10 9.87 4.25
N LYS A 511 7.91 9.76 3.66
CA LYS A 511 6.66 9.56 4.39
C LYS A 511 5.86 8.46 3.71
N GLN A 512 5.50 7.42 4.48
CA GLN A 512 4.72 6.27 4.01
C GLN A 512 5.33 5.59 2.76
N LYS A 513 6.68 5.52 2.71
CA LYS A 513 7.43 4.90 1.61
C LYS A 513 7.59 3.40 1.85
N LEU A 514 7.82 2.66 0.78
CA LEU A 514 8.07 1.23 0.83
C LEU A 514 9.58 0.96 0.75
N LYS A 515 10.08 0.16 1.68
CA LYS A 515 11.47 -0.27 1.74
C LYS A 515 11.57 -1.79 1.83
N PRO A 516 12.50 -2.46 1.10
CA PRO A 516 12.68 -3.89 1.23
C PRO A 516 13.34 -4.22 2.57
N THR A 517 12.89 -5.29 3.22
CA THR A 517 13.52 -5.81 4.43
C THR A 517 14.70 -6.73 4.09
N ALA A 518 15.58 -7.00 5.06
CA ALA A 518 16.64 -7.99 4.89
C ALA A 518 16.07 -9.39 4.53
N LEU A 519 14.90 -9.73 5.09
CA LEU A 519 14.21 -10.98 4.76
C LEU A 519 13.73 -10.98 3.30
N GLY A 520 13.10 -9.89 2.85
CA GLY A 520 12.66 -9.73 1.45
C GLY A 520 13.83 -9.83 0.48
N LYS A 521 14.98 -9.21 0.81
CA LYS A 521 16.21 -9.33 0.03
C LYS A 521 16.66 -10.79 -0.08
N SER A 522 16.75 -11.52 1.03
CA SER A 522 17.19 -12.93 1.01
C SER A 522 16.27 -13.84 0.20
N VAL A 523 14.95 -13.58 0.22
CA VAL A 523 13.98 -14.29 -0.63
C VAL A 523 14.23 -13.98 -2.10
N LEU A 524 14.42 -12.72 -2.43
CA LEU A 524 14.63 -12.28 -3.80
C LEU A 524 15.96 -12.79 -4.36
N ASP A 525 17.04 -12.72 -3.58
CA ASP A 525 18.37 -13.21 -3.97
C ASP A 525 18.32 -14.67 -4.40
N LEU A 526 17.65 -15.55 -3.63
CA LEU A 526 17.48 -16.94 -4.02
C LEU A 526 16.63 -17.07 -5.30
N CYS A 527 15.51 -16.36 -5.38
CA CYS A 527 14.60 -16.43 -6.52
C CYS A 527 15.29 -15.96 -7.82
N LEU A 528 16.05 -14.87 -7.78
CA LEU A 528 16.74 -14.34 -8.96
C LEU A 528 17.98 -15.19 -9.32
N LYS A 529 18.72 -15.69 -8.32
CA LYS A 529 19.88 -16.53 -8.58
C LYS A 529 19.50 -17.84 -9.28
N GLU A 530 18.42 -18.47 -8.80
CA GLU A 530 18.09 -19.83 -9.26
C GLU A 530 16.98 -19.84 -10.34
N PHE A 531 16.10 -18.83 -10.37
CA PHE A 531 14.91 -18.75 -11.23
C PHE A 531 14.72 -17.37 -11.87
N SER A 532 15.80 -16.72 -12.30
CA SER A 532 15.76 -15.34 -12.84
C SER A 532 14.74 -15.19 -13.97
N ALA A 533 14.68 -16.14 -14.90
CA ALA A 533 13.74 -16.10 -16.02
C ALA A 533 12.28 -16.19 -15.58
N LEU A 534 11.96 -16.99 -14.54
CA LEU A 534 10.59 -17.14 -14.02
C LEU A 534 10.06 -15.87 -13.36
N PHE A 535 10.95 -15.05 -12.79
CA PHE A 535 10.62 -13.82 -12.08
C PHE A 535 11.03 -12.55 -12.86
N ASP A 536 11.26 -12.70 -14.17
CA ASP A 536 11.44 -11.56 -15.06
C ASP A 536 10.11 -10.85 -15.33
N TYR A 537 10.15 -9.52 -15.51
CA TYR A 537 8.95 -8.72 -15.73
C TYR A 537 8.25 -9.10 -17.03
N SER A 538 9.02 -9.28 -18.09
CA SER A 538 8.49 -9.65 -19.41
C SER A 538 7.85 -11.04 -19.39
N PHE A 539 8.43 -11.99 -18.66
CA PHE A 539 7.85 -13.33 -18.50
C PHE A 539 6.52 -13.28 -17.74
N THR A 540 6.47 -12.46 -16.67
CA THR A 540 5.23 -12.29 -15.89
C THR A 540 4.12 -11.63 -16.71
N SER A 541 4.46 -10.59 -17.48
CA SER A 541 3.52 -9.92 -18.39
C SER A 541 3.01 -10.86 -19.48
N SER A 542 3.91 -11.58 -20.14
CA SER A 542 3.55 -12.56 -21.18
C SER A 542 2.66 -13.69 -20.64
N MET A 543 2.91 -14.15 -19.42
CA MET A 543 2.03 -15.12 -18.76
C MET A 543 0.62 -14.59 -18.55
N GLU A 544 0.46 -13.33 -18.09
CA GLU A 544 -0.85 -12.69 -17.95
C GLU A 544 -1.53 -12.49 -19.30
N GLU A 545 -0.79 -12.11 -20.35
CA GLU A 545 -1.30 -12.00 -21.72
C GLU A 545 -1.81 -13.35 -22.25
N ARG A 546 -1.08 -14.44 -22.00
CA ARG A 546 -1.54 -15.78 -22.36
C ARG A 546 -2.82 -16.19 -21.64
N LEU A 547 -2.97 -15.83 -20.36
CA LEU A 547 -4.23 -16.03 -19.63
C LEU A 547 -5.38 -15.21 -20.22
N ASP A 548 -5.09 -14.01 -20.77
CA ASP A 548 -6.08 -13.22 -21.49
C ASP A 548 -6.48 -13.89 -22.82
N LEU A 549 -5.54 -14.50 -23.55
CA LEU A 549 -5.82 -15.30 -24.75
C LEU A 549 -6.65 -16.55 -24.43
N VAL A 550 -6.38 -17.22 -23.31
CA VAL A 550 -7.22 -18.34 -22.84
C VAL A 550 -8.66 -17.87 -22.60
N ALA A 551 -8.85 -16.69 -21.98
CA ALA A 551 -10.19 -16.16 -21.76
C ALA A 551 -10.93 -15.81 -23.04
N LYS A 552 -10.21 -15.52 -24.13
CA LYS A 552 -10.76 -15.30 -25.47
C LYS A 552 -10.98 -16.61 -26.26
N GLY A 553 -10.48 -17.74 -25.77
CA GLY A 553 -10.49 -19.03 -26.48
C GLY A 553 -9.41 -19.17 -27.54
N GLU A 554 -8.40 -18.31 -27.55
CA GLU A 554 -7.29 -18.25 -28.52
C GLU A 554 -6.04 -19.02 -28.08
N ASP A 555 -5.91 -19.39 -26.80
CA ASP A 555 -4.86 -20.27 -26.26
C ASP A 555 -5.46 -21.36 -25.36
N SER A 556 -4.73 -22.47 -25.20
CA SER A 556 -5.13 -23.58 -24.35
C SER A 556 -4.56 -23.40 -22.94
N TRP A 557 -5.42 -23.41 -21.92
CA TRP A 557 -5.01 -23.31 -20.53
C TRP A 557 -4.02 -24.40 -20.11
N LYS A 558 -4.19 -25.63 -20.60
CA LYS A 558 -3.27 -26.75 -20.33
C LYS A 558 -1.91 -26.50 -20.96
N LYS A 559 -1.87 -26.04 -22.22
CA LYS A 559 -0.64 -25.68 -22.92
C LYS A 559 0.12 -24.59 -22.16
N VAL A 560 -0.57 -23.54 -21.72
CA VAL A 560 0.04 -22.49 -20.89
C VAL A 560 0.70 -23.07 -19.65
N CYS A 561 0.00 -23.95 -18.91
CA CYS A 561 0.54 -24.58 -17.71
C CYS A 561 1.73 -25.51 -18.03
N CYS A 562 1.65 -26.31 -19.09
CA CYS A 562 2.75 -27.19 -19.54
C CYS A 562 4.01 -26.40 -19.90
N ASP A 563 3.87 -25.35 -20.72
CA ASP A 563 4.99 -24.55 -21.17
C ASP A 563 5.72 -23.89 -19.99
N ILE A 564 4.95 -23.35 -19.03
CA ILE A 564 5.50 -22.72 -17.84
C ILE A 564 6.18 -23.75 -16.93
N TRP A 565 5.56 -24.92 -16.71
CA TRP A 565 6.20 -26.00 -15.97
C TRP A 565 7.53 -26.43 -16.59
N ALA A 566 7.54 -26.66 -17.90
CA ALA A 566 8.74 -27.04 -18.63
C ALA A 566 9.88 -26.02 -18.52
N SER A 567 9.56 -24.72 -18.39
CA SER A 567 10.56 -23.66 -18.33
C SER A 567 11.44 -23.69 -17.07
N TYR A 568 11.00 -24.31 -15.98
CA TYR A 568 11.76 -24.32 -14.71
C TYR A 568 11.82 -25.69 -14.00
N LYS A 569 11.13 -26.71 -14.52
CA LYS A 569 11.05 -28.07 -13.94
C LYS A 569 12.42 -28.64 -13.59
N ASP A 570 13.35 -28.66 -14.55
CA ASP A 570 14.65 -29.30 -14.36
C ASP A 570 15.46 -28.65 -13.24
N LYS A 571 15.43 -27.32 -13.19
CA LYS A 571 16.08 -26.56 -12.13
C LYS A 571 15.45 -26.80 -10.77
N TYR A 572 14.10 -26.89 -10.71
CA TYR A 572 13.38 -27.24 -9.50
C TYR A 572 13.77 -28.63 -8.98
N LEU A 573 13.76 -29.65 -9.84
CA LEU A 573 14.11 -31.03 -9.46
C LEU A 573 15.56 -31.13 -8.98
N LEU A 574 16.49 -30.45 -9.63
CA LEU A 574 17.89 -30.37 -9.20
C LEU A 574 18.00 -29.79 -7.78
N LEU A 575 17.32 -28.67 -7.48
CA LEU A 575 17.36 -28.03 -6.17
C LEU A 575 16.58 -28.81 -5.11
N GLN A 576 15.52 -29.51 -5.49
CA GLN A 576 14.75 -30.38 -4.61
C GLN A 576 15.62 -31.57 -4.14
N SER A 577 16.38 -32.18 -5.04
CA SER A 577 17.24 -33.33 -4.74
C SER A 577 18.60 -32.95 -4.12
N ALA A 578 19.04 -31.67 -4.29
CA ALA A 578 20.30 -31.22 -3.73
C ALA A 578 20.31 -31.40 -2.19
N ASP A 579 21.29 -32.10 -1.66
CA ASP A 579 21.52 -32.22 -0.21
C ASP A 579 21.90 -30.85 0.35
N SER A 580 20.89 -30.08 0.78
CA SER A 580 21.10 -28.81 1.44
C SER A 580 20.97 -28.98 2.95
N LYS A 581 22.04 -29.33 3.57
CA LYS A 581 22.30 -28.84 4.92
C LYS A 581 22.92 -27.44 4.72
N PRO A 582 22.29 -26.31 5.13
CA PRO A 582 23.09 -25.15 5.46
C PRO A 582 24.11 -25.68 6.44
N SER A 583 25.39 -25.48 6.15
CA SER A 583 26.46 -26.01 6.99
C SER A 583 26.13 -25.59 8.43
N LYS A 584 26.08 -26.54 9.36
CA LYS A 584 25.94 -26.21 10.78
C LYS A 584 26.99 -25.17 11.20
N SER A 585 28.08 -25.06 10.46
CA SER A 585 29.19 -24.11 10.64
C SER A 585 28.82 -22.63 10.42
N GLU A 586 27.81 -22.30 9.59
CA GLU A 586 27.45 -20.89 9.39
C GLU A 586 26.47 -20.33 10.44
N LYS A 587 25.75 -21.21 11.15
CA LYS A 587 24.80 -20.80 12.20
C LYS A 587 25.31 -21.02 13.63
N VAL A 588 26.40 -21.71 13.79
CA VAL A 588 27.01 -22.01 15.10
C VAL A 588 28.51 -21.92 14.95
N CYS A 589 29.15 -20.99 15.66
CA CYS A 589 30.57 -20.88 15.77
C CYS A 589 30.97 -21.35 17.20
N GLU A 590 31.75 -22.41 17.30
CA GLU A 590 32.31 -22.86 18.58
C GLU A 590 33.58 -22.05 18.89
N LEU A 591 33.57 -21.30 19.99
CA LEU A 591 34.64 -20.39 20.36
C LEU A 591 35.65 -21.03 21.36
N GLY A 592 35.34 -22.23 21.85
CA GLY A 592 36.13 -22.93 22.87
C GLY A 592 35.56 -22.74 24.29
N GLU A 593 36.07 -23.50 25.26
CA GLU A 593 35.70 -23.42 26.69
C GLU A 593 34.16 -23.43 26.95
N GLY A 594 33.40 -24.08 26.08
CA GLY A 594 31.93 -24.17 26.19
C GLY A 594 31.17 -22.92 25.69
N TYR A 595 31.86 -21.94 25.11
CA TYR A 595 31.25 -20.79 24.45
C TYR A 595 30.87 -21.12 23.00
N LYS A 596 29.63 -20.81 22.62
CA LYS A 596 29.10 -20.98 21.26
C LYS A 596 28.38 -19.71 20.83
N ALA A 597 28.78 -19.14 19.71
CA ALA A 597 28.00 -18.08 19.07
C ALA A 597 27.02 -18.70 18.07
N VAL A 598 25.75 -18.31 18.14
CA VAL A 598 24.66 -18.88 17.31
C VAL A 598 23.82 -17.78 16.68
N LEU A 599 23.40 -17.98 15.45
CA LEU A 599 22.37 -17.14 14.81
C LEU A 599 20.98 -17.78 15.06
N SER A 600 20.19 -17.15 15.93
CA SER A 600 18.82 -17.57 16.20
C SER A 600 17.84 -16.52 15.67
N LYS A 601 17.01 -16.88 14.69
CA LYS A 601 16.06 -15.99 14.01
C LYS A 601 16.73 -14.71 13.45
N GLY A 602 17.93 -14.85 12.88
CA GLY A 602 18.71 -13.75 12.33
C GLY A 602 19.42 -12.85 13.38
N LYS A 603 19.25 -13.12 14.68
CA LYS A 603 19.95 -12.40 15.75
C LYS A 603 21.14 -13.18 16.26
N PRO A 604 22.32 -12.55 16.37
CA PRO A 604 23.49 -13.21 16.93
C PRO A 604 23.33 -13.34 18.45
N LEU A 605 23.53 -14.55 18.96
CA LEU A 605 23.46 -14.89 20.38
C LEU A 605 24.71 -15.64 20.79
N LEU A 606 25.15 -15.41 22.01
CA LEU A 606 26.20 -16.20 22.66
C LEU A 606 25.55 -17.19 23.62
N VAL A 607 26.00 -18.43 23.60
CA VAL A 607 25.50 -19.52 24.44
C VAL A 607 26.62 -20.07 25.28
N VAL A 608 26.47 -20.03 26.60
CA VAL A 608 27.41 -20.57 27.56
C VAL A 608 26.66 -21.30 28.67
N GLY A 609 26.96 -22.57 28.90
CA GLY A 609 26.26 -23.35 29.93
C GLY A 609 24.73 -23.39 29.81
N GLY A 610 24.19 -23.27 28.59
CA GLY A 610 22.76 -23.21 28.34
C GLY A 610 22.12 -21.82 28.51
N VAL A 611 22.88 -20.80 28.89
CA VAL A 611 22.41 -19.41 29.01
C VAL A 611 22.64 -18.68 27.68
N PHE A 612 21.60 -17.97 27.21
CA PHE A 612 21.64 -17.19 25.97
C PHE A 612 21.88 -15.71 26.29
N THR A 613 22.95 -15.13 25.74
CA THR A 613 23.27 -13.69 25.86
C THR A 613 23.20 -13.04 24.47
N ALA A 614 22.49 -11.93 24.35
CA ALA A 614 22.38 -11.22 23.06
C ALA A 614 23.73 -10.56 22.72
N LEU A 615 24.17 -10.73 21.49
CA LEU A 615 25.26 -10.00 20.89
C LEU A 615 24.76 -8.72 20.20
N PRO A 616 25.59 -7.68 20.03
CA PRO A 616 25.20 -6.48 19.29
C PRO A 616 24.69 -6.82 17.87
N GLU A 617 23.71 -6.05 17.37
CA GLU A 617 23.21 -6.21 16.01
C GLU A 617 24.34 -5.97 14.99
N GLY A 618 24.45 -6.85 14.00
CA GLY A 618 25.52 -6.81 13.00
C GLY A 618 26.77 -7.60 13.37
N THR A 619 26.85 -8.21 14.57
CA THR A 619 28.00 -9.06 14.94
C THR A 619 28.08 -10.29 14.04
N LYS A 620 29.17 -10.43 13.30
CA LYS A 620 29.47 -11.61 12.51
C LYS A 620 30.02 -12.71 13.43
N ILE A 621 29.22 -13.73 13.70
CA ILE A 621 29.55 -14.79 14.66
C ILE A 621 30.80 -15.59 14.30
N GLN A 622 31.22 -15.58 13.02
CA GLN A 622 32.44 -16.25 12.54
C GLN A 622 33.73 -15.46 12.87
N GLU A 623 33.61 -14.16 13.07
CA GLU A 623 34.73 -13.29 13.37
C GLU A 623 34.90 -13.02 14.89
N LEU A 624 33.96 -13.52 15.72
CA LEU A 624 33.96 -13.33 17.17
C LEU A 624 35.02 -14.20 17.84
N THR A 625 35.87 -13.58 18.64
CA THR A 625 36.91 -14.26 19.42
C THR A 625 36.38 -14.73 20.79
N LEU A 626 37.06 -15.71 21.41
CA LEU A 626 36.72 -16.20 22.74
C LEU A 626 36.84 -15.10 23.82
N GLU A 627 37.82 -14.22 23.69
CA GLU A 627 38.05 -13.12 24.65
C GLU A 627 36.91 -12.08 24.55
N GLU A 628 36.48 -11.73 23.36
CA GLU A 628 35.31 -10.84 23.16
C GLU A 628 34.02 -11.49 23.71
N ALA A 629 33.85 -12.79 23.50
CA ALA A 629 32.72 -13.53 24.05
C ALA A 629 32.71 -13.54 25.59
N LYS A 630 33.87 -13.74 26.24
CA LYS A 630 34.03 -13.64 27.70
C LYS A 630 33.69 -12.22 28.20
N GLY A 631 34.12 -11.19 27.47
CA GLY A 631 33.82 -9.79 27.78
C GLY A 631 32.33 -9.49 27.73
N VAL A 632 31.59 -10.01 26.70
CA VAL A 632 30.13 -9.83 26.57
C VAL A 632 29.38 -10.53 27.72
N VAL A 633 29.79 -11.74 28.12
CA VAL A 633 29.17 -12.45 29.24
C VAL A 633 29.43 -11.71 30.57
N ALA A 634 30.66 -11.22 30.81
CA ALA A 634 30.99 -10.43 31.99
C ALA A 634 30.18 -9.13 32.05
N ALA A 635 30.07 -8.40 30.92
CA ALA A 635 29.27 -7.19 30.82
C ALA A 635 27.76 -7.47 31.05
N ALA A 636 27.23 -8.59 30.50
CA ALA A 636 25.87 -9.00 30.72
C ALA A 636 25.61 -9.39 32.20
N ALA A 637 26.54 -10.04 32.84
CA ALA A 637 26.46 -10.36 34.28
C ALA A 637 26.44 -9.11 35.16
N VAL A 638 27.26 -8.11 34.87
CA VAL A 638 27.26 -6.80 35.56
C VAL A 638 25.93 -6.07 35.31
N ALA A 639 25.42 -6.07 34.05
CA ALA A 639 24.13 -5.47 33.73
C ALA A 639 22.93 -6.20 34.40
N ALA A 640 23.03 -7.53 34.56
CA ALA A 640 22.02 -8.34 35.25
C ALA A 640 22.02 -8.14 36.76
N ALA A 641 23.19 -7.84 37.37
CA ALA A 641 23.28 -7.50 38.79
C ALA A 641 22.47 -6.24 39.13
N GLY A 642 22.38 -5.31 38.21
CA GLY A 642 21.65 -4.05 38.35
C GLY A 642 22.40 -3.01 39.17
N ALA A 643 22.09 -1.72 38.95
CA ALA A 643 22.63 -0.63 39.72
C ALA A 643 21.91 -0.53 41.08
N ARG A 644 22.62 -0.56 42.18
CA ARG A 644 22.04 -0.39 43.51
C ARG A 644 21.61 1.07 43.70
N LEU A 645 20.32 1.28 43.94
CA LEU A 645 19.76 2.59 44.24
C LEU A 645 19.73 2.88 45.76
N GLY A 646 19.61 1.84 46.57
CA GLY A 646 19.52 1.95 48.01
C GLY A 646 19.26 0.59 48.65
N SER A 647 18.93 0.58 49.94
CA SER A 647 18.46 -0.61 50.66
C SER A 647 17.24 -0.28 51.52
N TYR A 648 16.31 -1.22 51.65
CA TYR A 648 15.12 -1.11 52.48
C TYR A 648 14.77 -2.48 53.04
N ASP A 649 14.45 -2.52 54.34
CA ASP A 649 14.09 -3.75 55.08
C ASP A 649 15.06 -4.92 54.81
N GLY A 650 16.38 -4.63 54.96
CA GLY A 650 17.44 -5.62 54.86
C GLY A 650 17.71 -6.17 53.44
N ALA A 651 17.10 -5.62 52.41
CA ALA A 651 17.32 -6.02 51.03
C ALA A 651 17.62 -4.82 50.11
N ASP A 652 18.50 -5.05 49.12
CA ASP A 652 18.87 -4.01 48.18
C ASP A 652 17.74 -3.68 47.18
N ILE A 653 17.63 -2.40 46.86
CA ILE A 653 16.77 -1.87 45.79
C ILE A 653 17.66 -1.70 44.55
N LEU A 654 17.39 -2.47 43.52
CA LEU A 654 18.18 -2.56 42.31
C LEU A 654 17.45 -1.98 41.10
N LYS A 655 18.10 -1.07 40.36
CA LYS A 655 17.67 -0.63 39.05
C LYS A 655 18.12 -1.63 38.00
N LYS A 656 17.21 -2.19 37.22
CA LYS A 656 17.47 -3.17 36.16
C LYS A 656 16.83 -2.76 34.87
N LYS A 657 17.32 -3.29 33.75
CA LYS A 657 16.74 -3.10 32.40
C LYS A 657 16.08 -4.40 31.94
N GLY A 658 14.84 -4.32 31.52
CA GLY A 658 14.06 -5.45 31.00
C GLY A 658 13.50 -5.22 29.60
N PRO A 659 12.80 -6.21 29.01
CA PRO A 659 12.24 -6.11 27.65
C PRO A 659 11.25 -4.95 27.45
N TYR A 660 10.65 -4.44 28.53
CA TYR A 660 9.66 -3.37 28.52
C TYR A 660 10.17 -2.04 29.11
N GLY A 661 11.51 -1.89 29.23
CA GLY A 661 12.15 -0.69 29.77
C GLY A 661 12.85 -0.91 31.12
N GLU A 662 13.29 0.20 31.73
CA GLU A 662 13.95 0.17 33.04
C GLU A 662 12.96 -0.03 34.18
N TYR A 663 13.36 -0.82 35.19
CA TYR A 663 12.53 -1.10 36.35
C TYR A 663 13.39 -1.18 37.63
N VAL A 664 12.72 -0.96 38.77
CA VAL A 664 13.29 -1.13 40.08
C VAL A 664 12.81 -2.44 40.68
N GLN A 665 13.70 -3.23 41.22
CA GLN A 665 13.44 -4.48 41.91
C GLN A 665 13.87 -4.43 43.37
N TRP A 666 12.96 -4.85 44.26
CA TRP A 666 13.21 -5.08 45.66
C TRP A 666 12.59 -6.42 46.06
N LYS A 667 13.43 -7.34 46.62
CA LYS A 667 13.05 -8.74 46.80
C LYS A 667 12.48 -9.30 45.51
N GLU A 668 11.25 -9.78 45.49
CA GLU A 668 10.56 -10.30 44.31
C GLU A 668 9.65 -9.27 43.59
N VAL A 669 9.52 -8.07 44.17
CA VAL A 669 8.64 -7.02 43.66
C VAL A 669 9.38 -6.15 42.65
N ARG A 670 8.73 -5.83 41.52
CA ARG A 670 9.27 -4.98 40.46
C ARG A 670 8.30 -3.87 40.12
N VAL A 671 8.78 -2.63 40.00
CA VAL A 671 8.01 -1.47 39.51
C VAL A 671 8.78 -0.75 38.42
N PRO A 672 8.13 -0.08 37.47
CA PRO A 672 8.85 0.72 36.46
C PRO A 672 9.76 1.75 37.14
N PHE A 673 10.94 2.00 36.57
CA PHE A 673 11.82 3.08 37.04
C PHE A 673 11.25 4.43 36.55
N LEU A 674 11.19 5.42 37.41
CA LEU A 674 10.80 6.78 37.08
C LEU A 674 11.97 7.72 37.35
N GLU A 675 12.40 8.44 36.35
CA GLU A 675 13.55 9.36 36.44
C GLU A 675 13.20 10.54 37.36
N GLY A 676 14.10 10.87 38.29
CA GLY A 676 13.87 11.93 39.28
C GLY A 676 13.02 11.54 40.49
N GLU A 677 12.56 10.29 40.63
CA GLU A 677 11.83 9.82 41.80
C GLU A 677 12.76 9.57 43.00
N THR A 678 12.35 10.00 44.19
CA THR A 678 13.12 9.72 45.41
C THR A 678 12.98 8.26 45.85
N ILE A 679 13.99 7.74 46.56
CA ILE A 679 13.98 6.35 47.04
C ILE A 679 12.77 6.06 47.89
N ASP A 680 12.34 6.98 48.77
CA ASP A 680 11.17 6.80 49.65
C ASP A 680 9.87 6.60 48.87
N LYS A 681 9.65 7.36 47.76
CA LYS A 681 8.52 7.17 46.90
C LYS A 681 8.59 5.86 46.11
N THR A 682 9.77 5.44 45.69
CA THR A 682 10.02 4.15 45.08
C THR A 682 9.67 3.00 46.00
N VAL A 683 10.08 3.10 47.28
CA VAL A 683 9.75 2.14 48.36
C VAL A 683 8.26 2.05 48.57
N GLU A 684 7.57 3.16 48.67
CA GLU A 684 6.12 3.21 48.84
C GLU A 684 5.39 2.50 47.67
N ARG A 685 5.90 2.65 46.44
CA ARG A 685 5.36 1.94 45.24
C ARG A 685 5.64 0.44 45.28
N LEU A 686 6.82 0.04 45.76
CA LEU A 686 7.20 -1.36 45.89
C LEU A 686 6.35 -2.05 46.97
N GLU A 687 6.12 -1.41 48.12
CA GLU A 687 5.24 -1.91 49.18
C GLU A 687 3.80 -2.03 48.69
N LYS A 688 3.24 -1.00 48.08
CA LYS A 688 1.88 -1.04 47.50
C LYS A 688 1.70 -2.17 46.49
N LYS A 689 2.72 -2.54 45.76
CA LYS A 689 2.68 -3.65 44.80
C LYS A 689 2.92 -5.00 45.45
N GLY A 690 3.67 -5.06 46.51
CA GLY A 690 3.92 -6.29 47.31
C GLY A 690 2.71 -6.82 48.03
N THR A 691 1.63 -6.02 48.21
CA THR A 691 0.38 -6.36 48.89
C THR A 691 -0.67 -7.06 48.02
N ALA A 692 -0.29 -7.61 46.88
CA ALA A 692 -1.21 -8.38 46.04
C ALA A 692 -1.72 -9.62 46.83
N LYS A 693 -3.01 -9.64 47.16
CA LYS A 693 -3.65 -10.73 47.95
C LYS A 693 -4.36 -11.69 46.98
N LYS A 694 -4.10 -13.00 47.14
CA LYS A 694 -4.78 -14.03 46.37
C LYS A 694 -5.92 -14.64 47.25
N VAL A 695 -7.14 -14.66 46.71
CA VAL A 695 -8.33 -15.26 47.38
C VAL A 695 -8.95 -16.25 46.40
N GLY A 696 -8.73 -17.55 46.57
CA GLY A 696 -9.12 -18.58 45.61
C GLY A 696 -8.45 -18.41 44.22
N GLU A 697 -9.26 -18.33 43.20
CA GLU A 697 -8.80 -18.13 41.79
C GLU A 697 -8.66 -16.65 41.40
N PHE A 698 -8.81 -15.71 42.32
CA PHE A 698 -8.75 -14.27 42.06
C PHE A 698 -7.54 -13.63 42.75
N VAL A 699 -6.92 -12.70 42.04
CA VAL A 699 -5.83 -11.83 42.53
C VAL A 699 -6.35 -10.42 42.65
N PHE A 700 -6.16 -9.84 43.84
CA PHE A 700 -6.46 -8.45 44.16
C PHE A 700 -5.18 -7.64 44.16
N ALA A 701 -5.15 -6.53 43.45
CA ALA A 701 -4.00 -5.64 43.37
C ALA A 701 -4.46 -4.17 43.31
N VAL A 702 -3.54 -3.27 43.64
CA VAL A 702 -3.78 -1.82 43.53
C VAL A 702 -3.00 -1.31 42.29
N GLY A 703 -3.69 -0.68 41.36
CA GLY A 703 -3.12 -0.07 40.16
C GLY A 703 -3.24 1.45 40.19
N GLN A 704 -2.73 2.10 39.12
CA GLN A 704 -2.71 3.57 39.01
C GLN A 704 -4.14 4.20 39.02
N TYR A 705 -5.19 3.41 38.73
CA TYR A 705 -6.60 3.83 38.72
C TYR A 705 -7.39 3.26 39.90
N GLY A 706 -6.70 2.81 40.97
CA GLY A 706 -7.28 2.23 42.17
C GLY A 706 -7.25 0.70 42.24
N PRO A 707 -7.89 0.10 43.25
CA PRO A 707 -7.88 -1.35 43.46
C PRO A 707 -8.66 -2.08 42.37
N TYR A 708 -8.11 -3.21 41.93
CA TYR A 708 -8.73 -4.06 40.92
C TYR A 708 -8.50 -5.56 41.20
N MET A 709 -9.30 -6.40 40.57
CA MET A 709 -9.16 -7.85 40.63
C MET A 709 -9.18 -8.50 39.26
N TYR A 710 -8.55 -9.66 39.17
CA TYR A 710 -8.57 -10.51 37.95
C TYR A 710 -8.48 -11.99 38.30
N LYS A 711 -8.96 -12.86 37.40
CA LYS A 711 -8.90 -14.31 37.55
C LYS A 711 -7.60 -14.87 36.95
N THR A 712 -6.94 -15.81 37.67
CA THR A 712 -5.61 -16.35 37.26
C THR A 712 -5.69 -17.41 36.17
N ASP A 713 -6.70 -18.24 36.10
CA ASP A 713 -6.77 -19.46 35.27
C ASP A 713 -7.48 -19.27 33.91
N VAL A 714 -7.37 -18.07 33.31
CA VAL A 714 -8.00 -17.75 32.03
C VAL A 714 -6.97 -17.27 31.01
N LYS A 715 -7.07 -17.76 29.75
CA LYS A 715 -6.19 -17.33 28.64
C LYS A 715 -6.24 -15.81 28.39
N LYS A 716 -7.34 -15.13 28.71
CA LYS A 716 -7.48 -13.67 28.56
C LYS A 716 -7.99 -13.08 29.88
N LYS A 717 -7.12 -12.38 30.60
CA LYS A 717 -7.44 -11.75 31.88
C LYS A 717 -8.36 -10.56 31.66
N ILE A 718 -9.47 -10.51 32.42
CA ILE A 718 -10.36 -9.36 32.51
C ILE A 718 -10.12 -8.69 33.87
N PHE A 719 -9.67 -7.44 33.84
CA PHE A 719 -9.44 -6.66 35.07
C PHE A 719 -10.72 -5.94 35.46
N VAL A 720 -11.20 -6.16 36.67
CA VAL A 720 -12.43 -5.55 37.23
C VAL A 720 -12.02 -4.59 38.34
N SER A 721 -12.46 -3.32 38.26
CA SER A 721 -12.22 -2.34 39.31
C SER A 721 -13.04 -2.68 40.54
N ILE A 722 -12.48 -2.51 41.74
CA ILE A 722 -13.11 -2.77 43.01
C ILE A 722 -13.59 -1.43 43.59
N PRO A 723 -14.86 -1.31 44.00
CA PRO A 723 -15.33 -0.12 44.70
C PRO A 723 -14.52 0.18 45.96
N ALA A 724 -14.34 1.46 46.29
CA ALA A 724 -13.47 1.90 47.39
C ALA A 724 -13.97 1.54 48.78
N ASP A 725 -15.25 1.21 48.88
CA ASP A 725 -15.94 0.81 50.11
C ASP A 725 -15.78 -0.67 50.47
N ILE A 726 -15.13 -1.45 49.61
CA ILE A 726 -14.94 -2.89 49.84
C ILE A 726 -13.55 -3.18 50.44
N ASP A 727 -13.58 -3.66 51.69
CA ASP A 727 -12.37 -4.15 52.36
C ASP A 727 -11.95 -5.53 51.83
N VAL A 728 -10.93 -5.52 50.93
CA VAL A 728 -10.39 -6.71 50.28
C VAL A 728 -9.81 -7.73 51.26
N SER A 729 -9.47 -7.27 52.50
CA SER A 729 -8.88 -8.16 53.53
C SER A 729 -9.91 -9.14 54.12
N LYS A 730 -11.18 -8.83 54.01
CA LYS A 730 -12.31 -9.60 54.62
C LYS A 730 -13.13 -10.37 53.58
N LEU A 731 -12.74 -10.32 52.28
CA LEU A 731 -13.49 -10.99 51.21
C LEU A 731 -13.31 -12.52 51.23
N SER A 732 -14.44 -13.24 51.27
CA SER A 732 -14.46 -14.69 51.02
C SER A 732 -14.36 -15.03 49.53
N ALA A 733 -13.96 -16.24 49.18
CA ALA A 733 -13.85 -16.68 47.77
C ALA A 733 -15.20 -16.60 47.01
N ALA A 734 -16.34 -16.82 47.70
CA ALA A 734 -17.67 -16.67 47.13
C ALA A 734 -18.02 -15.22 46.81
N ALA A 735 -17.72 -14.30 47.74
CA ALA A 735 -17.93 -12.86 47.54
C ALA A 735 -17.01 -12.29 46.42
N ALA A 736 -15.79 -12.77 46.33
CA ALA A 736 -14.86 -12.42 45.27
C ALA A 736 -15.39 -12.86 43.88
N LYS A 737 -15.99 -14.05 43.79
CA LYS A 737 -16.59 -14.57 42.55
C LYS A 737 -17.80 -13.74 42.10
N ASP A 738 -18.66 -13.37 43.04
CA ASP A 738 -19.85 -12.54 42.79
C ASP A 738 -19.43 -11.13 42.29
N LEU A 739 -18.48 -10.51 43.01
CA LEU A 739 -17.94 -9.20 42.64
C LEU A 739 -17.31 -9.20 41.23
N TYR A 740 -16.54 -10.25 40.92
CA TYR A 740 -15.93 -10.40 39.57
C TYR A 740 -16.98 -10.56 38.49
N THR A 741 -18.00 -11.37 38.72
CA THR A 741 -19.09 -11.64 37.77
C THR A 741 -19.89 -10.37 37.47
N LYS A 742 -20.27 -9.60 38.53
CA LYS A 742 -20.96 -8.31 38.41
C LYS A 742 -20.12 -7.28 37.63
N GLY A 743 -18.83 -7.20 37.91
CA GLY A 743 -17.90 -6.30 37.23
C GLY A 743 -17.69 -6.67 35.75
N CYS A 744 -17.64 -7.96 35.41
CA CYS A 744 -17.58 -8.41 34.01
C CYS A 744 -18.88 -8.11 33.24
N ALA A 745 -20.06 -8.25 33.89
CA ALA A 745 -21.34 -7.91 33.27
C ALA A 745 -21.45 -6.40 32.99
N ALA A 746 -21.02 -5.55 33.93
CA ALA A 746 -21.00 -4.11 33.76
C ALA A 746 -20.07 -3.66 32.62
N LYS A 747 -18.92 -4.33 32.41
CA LYS A 747 -18.04 -4.09 31.28
C LYS A 747 -18.60 -4.56 29.92
N LYS A 748 -19.42 -5.60 29.91
CA LYS A 748 -20.14 -6.02 28.70
C LYS A 748 -21.23 -5.04 28.28
N LEU A 749 -21.94 -4.45 29.26
CA LEU A 749 -22.93 -3.40 29.01
C LEU A 749 -22.28 -2.11 28.44
N LYS A 750 -21.17 -1.64 29.04
CA LYS A 750 -20.45 -0.44 28.52
C LYS A 750 -19.86 -0.59 27.10
N ARG A 751 -19.75 -1.82 26.59
CA ARG A 751 -19.34 -2.09 25.20
C ARG A 751 -20.51 -2.20 24.20
N ARG A 752 -21.75 -2.11 24.66
CA ARG A 752 -23.00 -2.20 23.86
C ARG A 752 -23.76 -0.88 23.73
N THR A 753 -23.32 0.16 24.39
CA THR A 753 -23.79 1.54 24.14
C THR A 753 -22.81 2.27 23.24
N PRO A 754 -23.31 2.93 22.16
CA PRO A 754 -22.51 3.52 21.10
C PRO A 754 -21.59 4.65 21.56
#